data_ded02b55cc2383343aac109269c355cb
#
_entry.id   ded02b55cc2383343aac109269c355cb
#
_cell.length_a   1.000
_cell.length_b   1.000
_cell.length_c   1.000
_cell.angle_alpha   90.00
_cell.angle_beta   90.00
_cell.angle_gamma   90.00
#
_symmetry.space_group_name_H-M   'P 1'
#
loop_
_entity.id
_entity.type
_entity.pdbx_description
1 polymer ?
#
loop_
_entity_poly.entity_id
_entity_poly.type
_entity_poly.pdbx_seq_one_letter_code
_entity_poly.pdbx_strand_id
1 'polypeptide(L)'
;MTPKISKTIQIIGKICQEHRFQEKILFVPSYYIGHQLGEYLAKTGVSWINLRITTAAGYAQGVMALHLNQEGIRLIESQERLIIIETLYQEDDSLKGKSRYFKEAAEIPGILKCLANAVHEMRMAGLDNKSIDPGDFIVPEKGEELICLLESYDRFLKENKLIDQPEMLNSAINYLKTEHKSEKDTMVLVLSDFPTAPLEKELISLVGGEDRVIIDHTRPVAFGFPIRFLEPTDQVTKEDSEPKADIDLLPWLFQPERAPGPFNDGSVSIFHSLGESNEVREVFRRILKDGISLDDVEILVTKHDPYISLIYEIASALDLPITFSSGIPVTYTRPGRALIFYLQWQAEDLQASYLRRLFSGALLDLDSFKLEGEKPSSRRAAAIIRDAAIGWGRDRYPSRLKTLAESYLSKAREKREEGEEDKAQRAERVAEQVVWVGHFVEEIITTLPDPTPEGTVTMKEVCTGAMDFLKRFCGTADGIDVAAKSRLLDFLEIIAQASPLSIPIKEAAERLTSIVEGISVSHSNPKPGCIHVAHYRSGGYSGRSHTFALGLDQNSLPGMVLQDPVILDAERKRLGTGMVLSSDLLHENAYMSAKVLGSLRGMVTLSYSCRDLLEDREVFPSSILLGVYRVVTGDRAGDYRALKQFLGDPVGFVPQAEATPINDWEWWLSKKGVRYRSDSVQTCYPDLLEGEKAERERGLEGLGEYDGWIPSSAGALDPLTQNVVLSCSRLEDLARCPYAFFIRHVLGIEP
;
A
#
# COMPACT_ATOMS: atom_id res chain seq x y z
N MET A 1 -7.56 -30.32 15.05
CA MET A 1 -8.65 -29.91 15.97
C MET A 1 -9.66 -29.09 15.17
N THR A 2 -10.95 -29.41 15.25
CA THR A 2 -12.00 -28.55 14.67
C THR A 2 -12.02 -27.26 15.49
N PRO A 3 -11.80 -26.07 14.89
CA PRO A 3 -11.78 -24.84 15.64
C PRO A 3 -13.13 -24.58 16.31
N LYS A 4 -13.10 -24.12 17.55
CA LYS A 4 -14.32 -23.78 18.30
C LYS A 4 -15.01 -22.60 17.62
N ILE A 5 -16.27 -22.78 17.26
CA ILE A 5 -17.07 -21.73 16.59
C ILE A 5 -17.15 -20.50 17.52
N SER A 6 -16.93 -19.31 16.97
CA SER A 6 -16.98 -18.07 17.75
C SER A 6 -18.39 -17.84 18.31
N LYS A 7 -18.47 -17.24 19.50
CA LYS A 7 -19.74 -16.92 20.16
C LYS A 7 -20.59 -15.96 19.33
N THR A 8 -19.96 -15.00 18.67
CA THR A 8 -20.62 -14.09 17.73
C THR A 8 -21.41 -14.85 16.66
N ILE A 9 -20.78 -15.84 16.02
CA ILE A 9 -21.39 -16.66 14.98
C ILE A 9 -22.51 -17.54 15.56
N GLN A 10 -22.32 -18.09 16.77
CA GLN A 10 -23.37 -18.87 17.44
C GLN A 10 -24.62 -18.02 17.70
N ILE A 11 -24.44 -16.78 18.21
CA ILE A 11 -25.54 -15.86 18.50
C ILE A 11 -26.25 -15.46 17.21
N ILE A 12 -25.50 -15.04 16.16
CA ILE A 12 -26.09 -14.66 14.87
C ILE A 12 -26.83 -15.86 14.27
N GLY A 13 -26.23 -17.06 14.31
CA GLY A 13 -26.84 -18.29 13.81
C GLY A 13 -28.14 -18.64 14.53
N LYS A 14 -28.16 -18.54 15.87
CA LYS A 14 -29.34 -18.76 16.68
C LYS A 14 -30.46 -17.76 16.32
N ILE A 15 -30.15 -16.46 16.23
CA ILE A 15 -31.11 -15.42 15.83
C ILE A 15 -31.68 -15.72 14.42
N CYS A 16 -30.84 -16.13 13.48
CA CYS A 16 -31.28 -16.47 12.14
C CYS A 16 -32.22 -17.68 12.10
N GLN A 17 -32.05 -18.63 13.01
CA GLN A 17 -32.92 -19.80 13.13
C GLN A 17 -34.24 -19.47 13.84
N GLU A 18 -34.21 -18.73 14.95
CA GLU A 18 -35.37 -18.36 15.75
C GLU A 18 -36.28 -17.34 15.02
N HIS A 19 -35.68 -16.38 14.31
CA HIS A 19 -36.38 -15.31 13.59
C HIS A 19 -36.23 -15.46 12.07
N ARG A 20 -36.56 -16.65 11.56
CA ARG A 20 -36.26 -17.07 10.19
C ARG A 20 -36.77 -16.12 9.11
N PHE A 21 -37.99 -15.62 9.23
CA PHE A 21 -38.64 -14.79 8.21
C PHE A 21 -38.56 -13.28 8.47
N GLN A 22 -38.23 -12.88 9.69
CA GLN A 22 -38.07 -11.49 10.07
C GLN A 22 -36.85 -10.90 9.36
N GLU A 23 -36.94 -9.65 8.90
CA GLU A 23 -35.79 -8.94 8.37
C GLU A 23 -34.79 -8.66 9.50
N LYS A 24 -33.52 -8.93 9.23
CA LYS A 24 -32.41 -8.71 10.15
C LYS A 24 -31.36 -7.85 9.48
N ILE A 25 -30.93 -6.77 10.11
CA ILE A 25 -29.86 -5.91 9.65
C ILE A 25 -28.71 -6.01 10.66
N LEU A 26 -27.58 -6.53 10.20
CA LEU A 26 -26.34 -6.56 10.98
C LEU A 26 -25.44 -5.40 10.56
N PHE A 27 -25.26 -4.44 11.44
CA PHE A 27 -24.31 -3.36 11.24
C PHE A 27 -22.89 -3.82 11.60
N VAL A 28 -21.97 -3.61 10.66
CA VAL A 28 -20.55 -3.99 10.77
C VAL A 28 -19.64 -2.80 10.49
N PRO A 29 -18.40 -2.78 11.07
CA PRO A 29 -17.45 -1.68 10.87
C PRO A 29 -17.00 -1.49 9.42
N SER A 30 -16.92 -2.58 8.65
CA SER A 30 -16.56 -2.55 7.24
C SER A 30 -17.20 -3.70 6.47
N TYR A 31 -17.34 -3.53 5.16
CA TYR A 31 -17.82 -4.60 4.28
C TYR A 31 -16.93 -5.84 4.35
N TYR A 32 -15.61 -5.67 4.56
CA TYR A 32 -14.68 -6.79 4.68
C TYR A 32 -15.00 -7.70 5.88
N ILE A 33 -15.29 -7.11 7.03
CA ILE A 33 -15.75 -7.84 8.22
C ILE A 33 -17.09 -8.52 7.94
N GLY A 34 -17.99 -7.81 7.25
CA GLY A 34 -19.29 -8.37 6.86
C GLY A 34 -19.16 -9.63 6.00
N HIS A 35 -18.29 -9.60 5.00
CA HIS A 35 -18.04 -10.75 4.14
C HIS A 35 -17.39 -11.93 4.89
N GLN A 36 -16.43 -11.64 5.78
CA GLN A 36 -15.82 -12.67 6.64
C GLN A 36 -16.86 -13.34 7.55
N LEU A 37 -17.73 -12.57 8.17
CA LEU A 37 -18.83 -13.10 9.00
C LEU A 37 -19.79 -13.98 8.17
N GLY A 38 -20.13 -13.54 6.96
CA GLY A 38 -20.94 -14.33 6.03
C GLY A 38 -20.29 -15.65 5.62
N GLU A 39 -18.98 -15.63 5.30
CA GLU A 39 -18.20 -16.83 5.01
C GLU A 39 -18.18 -17.77 6.21
N TYR A 40 -17.95 -17.25 7.41
CA TYR A 40 -17.90 -18.05 8.62
C TYR A 40 -19.25 -18.69 8.94
N LEU A 41 -20.37 -17.93 8.81
CA LEU A 41 -21.72 -18.50 8.95
C LEU A 41 -21.94 -19.64 7.96
N ALA A 42 -21.55 -19.46 6.70
CA ALA A 42 -21.69 -20.48 5.67
C ALA A 42 -20.87 -21.75 6.02
N LYS A 43 -19.63 -21.61 6.46
CA LYS A 43 -18.76 -22.72 6.88
C LYS A 43 -19.32 -23.51 8.07
N THR A 44 -20.08 -22.86 8.96
CA THR A 44 -20.73 -23.54 10.09
C THR A 44 -22.01 -24.30 9.70
N GLY A 45 -22.44 -24.24 8.43
CA GLY A 45 -23.65 -24.89 7.94
C GLY A 45 -24.94 -24.18 8.36
N VAL A 46 -24.87 -22.98 8.92
CA VAL A 46 -26.04 -22.19 9.29
C VAL A 46 -26.66 -21.60 8.03
N SER A 47 -27.91 -21.96 7.76
CA SER A 47 -28.70 -21.33 6.69
C SER A 47 -29.41 -20.09 7.24
N TRP A 48 -29.41 -19.01 6.47
CA TRP A 48 -30.14 -17.78 6.83
C TRP A 48 -30.94 -17.22 5.67
N ILE A 49 -32.01 -16.53 6.01
CA ILE A 49 -32.85 -15.79 5.08
C ILE A 49 -33.07 -14.39 5.72
N ASN A 50 -33.19 -13.38 4.89
CA ASN A 50 -33.45 -11.98 5.33
C ASN A 50 -32.44 -11.46 6.34
N LEU A 51 -31.16 -11.82 6.22
CA LEU A 51 -30.04 -11.21 6.93
C LEU A 51 -29.28 -10.30 5.96
N ARG A 52 -29.38 -8.98 6.18
CA ARG A 52 -28.62 -7.96 5.46
C ARG A 52 -27.44 -7.54 6.32
N ILE A 53 -26.22 -7.75 5.82
CA ILE A 53 -25.00 -7.29 6.48
C ILE A 53 -24.59 -6.00 5.78
N THR A 54 -24.42 -4.89 6.51
CA THR A 54 -24.12 -3.58 5.94
C THR A 54 -23.34 -2.70 6.91
N THR A 55 -22.72 -1.64 6.38
CA THR A 55 -22.14 -0.56 7.17
C THR A 55 -23.18 0.56 7.36
N ALA A 56 -22.97 1.48 8.29
CA ALA A 56 -23.86 2.65 8.46
C ALA A 56 -23.91 3.48 7.16
N ALA A 57 -22.77 3.73 6.53
CA ALA A 57 -22.69 4.45 5.25
C ALA A 57 -23.42 3.70 4.13
N GLY A 58 -23.25 2.38 4.02
CA GLY A 58 -23.95 1.56 3.02
C GLY A 58 -25.45 1.50 3.21
N TYR A 59 -25.92 1.51 4.46
CA TYR A 59 -27.34 1.63 4.76
C TYR A 59 -27.90 2.99 4.33
N ALA A 60 -27.22 4.08 4.72
CA ALA A 60 -27.61 5.44 4.34
C ALA A 60 -27.66 5.61 2.81
N GLN A 61 -26.66 5.11 2.09
CA GLN A 61 -26.64 5.12 0.63
C GLN A 61 -27.82 4.35 0.04
N GLY A 62 -28.18 3.20 0.61
CA GLY A 62 -29.35 2.43 0.18
C GLY A 62 -30.66 3.18 0.38
N VAL A 63 -30.85 3.86 1.53
CA VAL A 63 -32.02 4.69 1.83
C VAL A 63 -32.13 5.87 0.87
N MET A 64 -31.00 6.53 0.58
CA MET A 64 -30.97 7.73 -0.26
C MET A 64 -30.85 7.45 -1.76
N ALA A 65 -30.64 6.19 -2.18
CA ALA A 65 -30.33 5.82 -3.57
C ALA A 65 -31.32 6.36 -4.60
N LEU A 66 -32.62 6.27 -4.32
CA LEU A 66 -33.66 6.76 -5.22
C LEU A 66 -33.59 8.29 -5.38
N HIS A 67 -33.48 9.01 -4.26
CA HIS A 67 -33.37 10.46 -4.24
C HIS A 67 -32.11 10.95 -4.97
N LEU A 68 -30.96 10.36 -4.67
CA LEU A 68 -29.69 10.73 -5.30
C LEU A 68 -29.73 10.53 -6.82
N ASN A 69 -30.31 9.41 -7.28
CA ASN A 69 -30.44 9.14 -8.71
C ASN A 69 -31.41 10.10 -9.41
N GLN A 70 -32.55 10.45 -8.78
CA GLN A 70 -33.54 11.39 -9.34
C GLN A 70 -32.98 12.79 -9.50
N GLU A 71 -32.21 13.26 -8.52
CA GLU A 71 -31.60 14.59 -8.54
C GLU A 71 -30.27 14.64 -9.32
N GLY A 72 -29.74 13.48 -9.73
CA GLY A 72 -28.43 13.36 -10.38
C GLY A 72 -27.27 13.73 -9.46
N ILE A 73 -27.41 13.45 -8.16
CA ILE A 73 -26.38 13.72 -7.14
C ILE A 73 -25.43 12.53 -7.06
N ARG A 74 -24.13 12.80 -7.08
CA ARG A 74 -23.08 11.78 -7.01
C ARG A 74 -22.35 11.82 -5.68
N LEU A 75 -22.13 10.64 -5.09
CA LEU A 75 -21.27 10.47 -3.91
C LEU A 75 -19.80 10.60 -4.29
N ILE A 76 -19.05 11.41 -3.54
CA ILE A 76 -17.61 11.62 -3.73
C ILE A 76 -16.79 10.70 -2.83
N GLU A 77 -15.58 10.39 -3.30
CA GLU A 77 -14.58 9.62 -2.54
C GLU A 77 -13.64 10.54 -1.73
N SER A 78 -12.86 9.92 -0.83
CA SER A 78 -11.93 10.67 0.04
C SER A 78 -10.85 11.45 -0.73
N GLN A 79 -10.38 10.91 -1.86
CA GLN A 79 -9.40 11.57 -2.72
C GLN A 79 -9.99 12.78 -3.42
N GLU A 80 -11.24 12.69 -3.89
CA GLU A 80 -11.95 13.84 -4.48
C GLU A 80 -12.13 14.96 -3.46
N ARG A 81 -12.51 14.62 -2.22
CA ARG A 81 -12.61 15.60 -1.13
C ARG A 81 -11.31 16.35 -0.93
N LEU A 82 -10.16 15.64 -0.94
CA LEU A 82 -8.85 16.29 -0.81
C LEU A 82 -8.63 17.32 -1.93
N ILE A 83 -8.86 16.96 -3.18
CA ILE A 83 -8.69 17.84 -4.33
C ILE A 83 -9.62 19.05 -4.25
N ILE A 84 -10.89 18.83 -3.88
CA ILE A 84 -11.87 19.92 -3.72
C ILE A 84 -11.39 20.90 -2.64
N ILE A 85 -10.96 20.40 -1.48
CA ILE A 85 -10.46 21.25 -0.40
C ILE A 85 -9.20 22.01 -0.81
N GLU A 86 -8.26 21.36 -1.51
CA GLU A 86 -7.05 22.02 -2.04
C GLU A 86 -7.42 23.14 -3.03
N THR A 87 -8.36 22.87 -3.94
CA THR A 87 -8.84 23.85 -4.92
C THR A 87 -9.49 25.04 -4.22
N LEU A 88 -10.43 24.81 -3.32
CA LEU A 88 -11.12 25.86 -2.58
C LEU A 88 -10.14 26.69 -1.75
N TYR A 89 -9.18 26.04 -1.12
CA TYR A 89 -8.20 26.73 -0.31
C TYR A 89 -7.30 27.68 -1.11
N GLN A 90 -7.04 27.38 -2.37
CA GLN A 90 -6.20 28.20 -3.25
C GLN A 90 -6.98 29.28 -4.03
N GLU A 91 -8.21 28.99 -4.45
CA GLU A 91 -8.96 29.84 -5.40
C GLU A 91 -10.10 30.65 -4.79
N ASP A 92 -10.65 30.24 -3.64
CA ASP A 92 -11.82 30.93 -3.07
C ASP A 92 -11.48 32.34 -2.58
N ASP A 93 -12.06 33.34 -3.24
CA ASP A 93 -11.89 34.76 -2.91
C ASP A 93 -12.45 35.11 -1.52
N SER A 94 -13.40 34.35 -0.99
CA SER A 94 -13.89 34.52 0.39
C SER A 94 -12.84 34.20 1.43
N LEU A 95 -11.90 33.30 1.08
CA LEU A 95 -10.71 32.98 1.87
C LEU A 95 -9.56 33.97 1.62
N LYS A 96 -9.49 34.67 0.47
CA LYS A 96 -8.39 35.58 0.12
C LYS A 96 -8.44 36.92 0.83
N GLY A 97 -9.60 37.35 1.30
CA GLY A 97 -9.80 38.68 1.94
C GLY A 97 -9.54 38.74 3.44
N LYS A 98 -9.33 37.62 4.11
CA LYS A 98 -9.14 37.53 5.57
C LYS A 98 -7.70 37.13 5.92
N SER A 99 -7.28 37.41 7.17
CA SER A 99 -6.03 36.88 7.72
C SER A 99 -6.12 35.36 7.71
N ARG A 100 -5.29 34.68 6.91
CA ARG A 100 -5.26 33.21 6.79
C ARG A 100 -4.31 32.64 7.83
N TYR A 101 -4.84 31.95 8.81
CA TYR A 101 -4.06 31.29 9.86
C TYR A 101 -3.14 30.18 9.28
N PHE A 102 -3.66 29.40 8.31
CA PHE A 102 -2.90 28.30 7.70
C PHE A 102 -2.12 28.70 6.44
N LYS A 103 -2.07 29.98 6.04
CA LYS A 103 -1.47 30.42 4.77
C LYS A 103 -0.04 29.91 4.57
N GLU A 104 0.84 30.14 5.56
CA GLU A 104 2.24 29.70 5.51
C GLU A 104 2.35 28.18 5.66
N ALA A 105 1.49 27.57 6.48
CA ALA A 105 1.47 26.14 6.71
C ALA A 105 0.95 25.35 5.48
N ALA A 106 0.09 25.95 4.66
CA ALA A 106 -0.46 25.29 3.47
C ALA A 106 0.61 25.03 2.38
N GLU A 107 1.76 25.72 2.47
CA GLU A 107 2.92 25.43 1.61
C GLU A 107 3.66 24.15 2.05
N ILE A 108 3.40 23.65 3.27
CA ILE A 108 4.01 22.42 3.79
C ILE A 108 3.25 21.22 3.23
N PRO A 109 3.94 20.26 2.59
CA PRO A 109 3.31 19.04 2.10
C PRO A 109 2.52 18.32 3.21
N GLY A 110 1.27 17.96 2.93
CA GLY A 110 0.39 17.22 3.83
C GLY A 110 -0.54 18.06 4.71
N ILE A 111 -0.33 19.37 4.89
CA ILE A 111 -1.25 20.23 5.68
C ILE A 111 -2.64 20.31 5.03
N LEU A 112 -2.73 20.44 3.71
CA LEU A 112 -4.02 20.43 3.01
C LEU A 112 -4.78 19.10 3.20
N LYS A 113 -4.05 17.99 3.27
CA LYS A 113 -4.63 16.68 3.64
C LYS A 113 -5.14 16.67 5.08
N CYS A 114 -4.41 17.29 6.02
CA CYS A 114 -4.89 17.44 7.40
C CYS A 114 -6.15 18.33 7.47
N LEU A 115 -6.20 19.41 6.69
CA LEU A 115 -7.42 20.26 6.57
C LEU A 115 -8.60 19.48 6.00
N ALA A 116 -8.41 18.70 4.93
CA ALA A 116 -9.45 17.86 4.35
C ALA A 116 -9.96 16.78 5.34
N ASN A 117 -9.06 16.21 6.15
CA ASN A 117 -9.44 15.27 7.21
C ASN A 117 -10.17 15.96 8.34
N ALA A 118 -9.75 17.15 8.77
CA ALA A 118 -10.40 17.94 9.81
C ALA A 118 -11.83 18.35 9.41
N VAL A 119 -12.02 18.81 8.17
CA VAL A 119 -13.35 19.09 7.60
C VAL A 119 -14.25 17.85 7.65
N HIS A 120 -13.72 16.70 7.22
CA HIS A 120 -14.47 15.44 7.25
C HIS A 120 -14.84 15.02 8.67
N GLU A 121 -13.91 15.11 9.60
CA GLU A 121 -14.11 14.70 10.99
C GLU A 121 -15.14 15.58 11.69
N MET A 122 -15.07 16.92 11.50
CA MET A 122 -16.09 17.85 12.02
C MET A 122 -17.47 17.50 11.48
N ARG A 123 -17.61 17.27 10.19
CA ARG A 123 -18.87 16.89 9.55
C ARG A 123 -19.39 15.53 10.03
N MET A 124 -18.51 14.53 10.21
CA MET A 124 -18.87 13.23 10.78
C MET A 124 -19.29 13.32 12.24
N ALA A 125 -18.82 14.34 12.95
CA ALA A 125 -19.28 14.69 14.30
C ALA A 125 -20.63 15.43 14.31
N GLY A 126 -21.21 15.73 13.14
CA GLY A 126 -22.46 16.48 12.99
C GLY A 126 -22.31 17.99 13.11
N LEU A 127 -21.07 18.50 13.03
CA LEU A 127 -20.79 19.93 13.06
C LEU A 127 -20.95 20.54 11.67
N ASP A 128 -21.59 21.70 11.61
CA ASP A 128 -21.70 22.56 10.43
C ASP A 128 -21.18 23.97 10.74
N ASN A 129 -21.16 24.83 9.73
CA ASN A 129 -20.72 26.22 9.85
C ASN A 129 -21.54 27.08 10.83
N LYS A 130 -22.73 26.65 11.26
CA LYS A 130 -23.62 27.38 12.19
C LYS A 130 -23.44 26.91 13.62
N SER A 131 -23.03 25.69 13.83
CA SER A 131 -22.85 25.07 15.14
C SER A 131 -21.48 25.32 15.77
N ILE A 132 -20.50 25.86 15.01
CA ILE A 132 -19.14 26.12 15.44
C ILE A 132 -18.99 27.59 15.83
N ASP A 133 -18.46 27.86 17.05
CA ASP A 133 -18.07 29.20 17.48
C ASP A 133 -16.53 29.35 17.31
N PRO A 134 -16.04 30.41 16.65
CA PRO A 134 -14.58 30.68 16.57
C PRO A 134 -13.89 30.68 17.95
N GLY A 135 -14.60 31.04 19.02
CA GLY A 135 -14.12 31.02 20.41
C GLY A 135 -13.84 29.63 20.96
N ASP A 136 -14.31 28.56 20.34
CA ASP A 136 -13.98 27.17 20.70
C ASP A 136 -12.54 26.80 20.34
N PHE A 137 -11.92 27.54 19.43
CA PHE A 137 -10.52 27.35 19.05
C PHE A 137 -9.58 28.16 19.96
N ILE A 138 -8.35 27.69 20.09
CA ILE A 138 -7.32 28.39 20.87
C ILE A 138 -6.99 29.75 20.24
N VAL A 139 -7.02 29.78 18.91
CA VAL A 139 -6.83 30.97 18.08
C VAL A 139 -8.11 31.20 17.30
N PRO A 140 -8.93 32.23 17.60
CA PRO A 140 -10.21 32.47 16.94
C PRO A 140 -10.12 32.59 15.41
N GLU A 141 -9.06 33.20 14.89
CA GLU A 141 -8.80 33.36 13.46
C GLU A 141 -8.72 32.00 12.74
N LYS A 142 -8.19 30.98 13.42
CA LYS A 142 -8.19 29.60 12.94
C LYS A 142 -9.61 29.05 12.80
N GLY A 143 -10.45 29.29 13.80
CA GLY A 143 -11.86 28.91 13.79
C GLY A 143 -12.63 29.58 12.65
N GLU A 144 -12.42 30.89 12.47
CA GLU A 144 -13.04 31.65 11.36
C GLU A 144 -12.63 31.08 10.00
N GLU A 145 -11.37 30.72 9.81
CA GLU A 145 -10.90 30.14 8.55
C GLU A 145 -11.52 28.76 8.28
N LEU A 146 -11.60 27.90 9.30
CA LEU A 146 -12.23 26.58 9.18
C LEU A 146 -13.75 26.67 8.89
N ILE A 147 -14.45 27.63 9.50
CA ILE A 147 -15.88 27.89 9.22
C ILE A 147 -16.06 28.35 7.77
N CYS A 148 -15.23 29.30 7.31
CA CYS A 148 -15.27 29.73 5.89
C CYS A 148 -14.99 28.57 4.93
N LEU A 149 -14.03 27.70 5.26
CA LEU A 149 -13.70 26.54 4.44
C LEU A 149 -14.86 25.54 4.38
N LEU A 150 -15.55 25.28 5.52
CA LEU A 150 -16.76 24.47 5.58
C LEU A 150 -17.87 25.04 4.72
N GLU A 151 -18.12 26.36 4.79
CA GLU A 151 -19.14 27.03 3.98
C GLU A 151 -18.85 26.92 2.48
N SER A 152 -17.61 27.15 2.09
CA SER A 152 -17.17 27.06 0.70
C SER A 152 -17.27 25.63 0.18
N TYR A 153 -16.89 24.65 1.01
CA TYR A 153 -17.01 23.25 0.68
C TYR A 153 -18.47 22.80 0.50
N ASP A 154 -19.35 23.17 1.42
CA ASP A 154 -20.79 22.87 1.31
C ASP A 154 -21.42 23.51 0.07
N ARG A 155 -21.04 24.75 -0.26
CA ARG A 155 -21.49 25.45 -1.45
C ARG A 155 -21.04 24.72 -2.70
N PHE A 156 -19.76 24.36 -2.77
CA PHE A 156 -19.19 23.64 -3.91
C PHE A 156 -19.90 22.30 -4.15
N LEU A 157 -20.13 21.50 -3.10
CA LEU A 157 -20.84 20.24 -3.22
C LEU A 157 -22.24 20.42 -3.81
N LYS A 158 -23.00 21.39 -3.31
CA LYS A 158 -24.38 21.68 -3.78
C LYS A 158 -24.42 22.16 -5.23
N GLU A 159 -23.54 23.10 -5.59
CA GLU A 159 -23.50 23.66 -6.94
C GLU A 159 -23.12 22.61 -8.00
N ASN A 160 -22.27 21.64 -7.62
CA ASN A 160 -21.81 20.59 -8.52
C ASN A 160 -22.62 19.28 -8.41
N LYS A 161 -23.73 19.26 -7.68
CA LYS A 161 -24.55 18.05 -7.43
C LYS A 161 -23.73 16.89 -6.87
N LEU A 162 -22.89 17.19 -5.89
CA LEU A 162 -22.04 16.24 -5.19
C LEU A 162 -22.53 16.07 -3.75
N ILE A 163 -22.31 14.89 -3.19
CA ILE A 163 -22.57 14.59 -1.78
C ILE A 163 -21.40 13.83 -1.19
N ASP A 164 -20.99 14.17 0.02
CA ASP A 164 -20.00 13.39 0.77
C ASP A 164 -20.67 12.43 1.77
N GLN A 165 -19.90 11.57 2.40
CA GLN A 165 -20.41 10.59 3.36
C GLN A 165 -21.13 11.23 4.56
N PRO A 166 -20.60 12.30 5.23
CA PRO A 166 -21.31 12.95 6.31
C PRO A 166 -22.69 13.50 5.92
N GLU A 167 -22.78 14.19 4.78
CA GLU A 167 -24.05 14.75 4.30
C GLU A 167 -25.03 13.65 3.88
N MET A 168 -24.55 12.56 3.30
CA MET A 168 -25.36 11.39 2.99
C MET A 168 -25.96 10.76 4.26
N LEU A 169 -25.14 10.60 5.32
CA LEU A 169 -25.62 10.13 6.63
C LEU A 169 -26.66 11.07 7.22
N ASN A 170 -26.39 12.36 7.20
CA ASN A 170 -27.28 13.39 7.74
C ASN A 170 -28.62 13.43 6.98
N SER A 171 -28.58 13.36 5.65
CA SER A 171 -29.77 13.27 4.80
C SER A 171 -30.61 12.02 5.10
N ALA A 172 -29.96 10.87 5.28
CA ALA A 172 -30.64 9.63 5.65
C ALA A 172 -31.26 9.71 7.05
N ILE A 173 -30.57 10.31 8.03
CA ILE A 173 -31.07 10.56 9.37
C ILE A 173 -32.34 11.45 9.32
N ASN A 174 -32.32 12.55 8.57
CA ASN A 174 -33.44 13.46 8.41
C ASN A 174 -34.61 12.78 7.71
N TYR A 175 -34.36 12.00 6.67
CA TYR A 175 -35.39 11.21 5.99
C TYR A 175 -36.07 10.23 6.94
N LEU A 176 -35.31 9.48 7.72
CA LEU A 176 -35.87 8.53 8.70
C LEU A 176 -36.66 9.20 9.81
N LYS A 177 -36.26 10.41 10.24
CA LYS A 177 -37.02 11.20 11.25
C LYS A 177 -38.36 11.71 10.72
N THR A 178 -38.44 12.06 9.44
CA THR A 178 -39.62 12.71 8.85
C THR A 178 -40.62 11.75 8.23
N GLU A 179 -40.15 10.73 7.51
CA GLU A 179 -41.01 9.87 6.68
C GLU A 179 -41.21 8.45 7.20
N HIS A 180 -40.33 8.00 8.10
CA HIS A 180 -40.39 6.62 8.58
C HIS A 180 -40.99 6.53 9.98
N LYS A 181 -42.15 5.98 10.05
CA LYS A 181 -42.56 5.19 11.22
C LYS A 181 -41.71 3.92 11.13
N SER A 182 -40.79 3.74 12.09
CA SER A 182 -40.02 2.50 12.28
C SER A 182 -40.82 1.30 11.80
N GLU A 183 -40.36 0.60 10.76
CA GLU A 183 -40.95 -0.69 10.40
C GLU A 183 -40.74 -1.59 11.62
N LYS A 184 -41.81 -1.78 12.39
CA LYS A 184 -41.83 -2.49 13.69
C LYS A 184 -41.34 -3.94 13.63
N ASP A 185 -40.97 -4.43 12.44
CA ASP A 185 -40.63 -5.84 12.18
C ASP A 185 -39.18 -6.09 11.85
N THR A 186 -38.33 -5.08 11.73
CA THR A 186 -36.92 -5.24 11.41
C THR A 186 -36.06 -5.37 12.66
N MET A 187 -35.33 -6.47 12.79
CA MET A 187 -34.42 -6.68 13.90
C MET A 187 -33.03 -6.10 13.57
N VAL A 188 -32.51 -5.22 14.38
CA VAL A 188 -31.18 -4.62 14.22
C VAL A 188 -30.18 -5.29 15.15
N LEU A 189 -29.07 -5.75 14.57
CA LEU A 189 -27.98 -6.39 15.26
C LEU A 189 -26.74 -5.48 15.18
N VAL A 190 -26.05 -5.27 16.29
CA VAL A 190 -24.85 -4.44 16.39
C VAL A 190 -23.81 -5.15 17.24
N LEU A 191 -22.55 -5.09 16.84
CA LEU A 191 -21.45 -5.59 17.68
C LEU A 191 -21.22 -4.63 18.86
N SER A 192 -21.04 -5.15 20.07
CA SER A 192 -20.90 -4.34 21.30
C SER A 192 -19.70 -3.41 21.29
N ASP A 193 -18.66 -3.73 20.53
CA ASP A 193 -17.40 -3.01 20.39
C ASP A 193 -17.23 -2.45 18.99
N PHE A 194 -18.27 -1.92 18.43
CA PHE A 194 -18.33 -1.30 17.12
C PHE A 194 -17.98 0.20 17.20
N PRO A 195 -16.73 0.59 16.83
CA PRO A 195 -16.37 2.00 16.81
C PRO A 195 -17.13 2.73 15.72
N THR A 196 -17.89 3.77 16.10
CA THR A 196 -18.72 4.59 15.21
C THR A 196 -18.44 6.06 15.41
N ALA A 197 -18.54 6.82 14.33
CA ALA A 197 -18.63 8.27 14.41
C ALA A 197 -20.02 8.70 14.95
N PRO A 198 -20.17 9.92 15.49
CA PRO A 198 -21.44 10.39 16.03
C PRO A 198 -22.64 10.25 15.08
N LEU A 199 -22.53 10.64 13.81
CA LEU A 199 -23.60 10.48 12.83
C LEU A 199 -23.93 9.02 12.54
N GLU A 200 -22.94 8.14 12.50
CA GLU A 200 -23.19 6.70 12.31
C GLU A 200 -23.93 6.11 13.49
N LYS A 201 -23.55 6.51 14.71
CA LYS A 201 -24.21 6.07 15.94
C LYS A 201 -25.66 6.54 15.98
N GLU A 202 -25.94 7.79 15.59
CA GLU A 202 -27.28 8.33 15.50
C GLU A 202 -28.13 7.55 14.49
N LEU A 203 -27.61 7.30 13.29
CA LEU A 203 -28.31 6.52 12.26
C LEU A 203 -28.67 5.12 12.76
N ILE A 204 -27.71 4.39 13.32
CA ILE A 204 -27.90 3.01 13.84
C ILE A 204 -28.98 3.03 14.96
N SER A 205 -28.95 4.05 15.83
CA SER A 205 -29.91 4.19 16.91
C SER A 205 -31.33 4.49 16.41
N LEU A 206 -31.47 5.29 15.36
CA LEU A 206 -32.77 5.56 14.73
C LEU A 206 -33.35 4.31 14.06
N VAL A 207 -32.53 3.53 13.37
CA VAL A 207 -32.97 2.31 12.68
C VAL A 207 -33.35 1.21 13.68
N GLY A 208 -32.56 1.02 14.74
CA GLY A 208 -32.71 -0.07 15.71
C GLY A 208 -33.61 0.24 16.89
N GLY A 209 -33.88 1.51 17.19
CA GLY A 209 -34.59 1.90 18.38
C GLY A 209 -33.97 1.39 19.68
N GLU A 210 -34.82 1.15 20.69
CA GLU A 210 -34.43 0.56 21.97
C GLU A 210 -34.31 -0.99 21.90
N ASP A 211 -34.95 -1.62 20.92
CA ASP A 211 -35.05 -3.08 20.75
C ASP A 211 -33.84 -3.69 19.98
N ARG A 212 -32.80 -2.88 19.70
CA ARG A 212 -31.59 -3.39 19.01
C ARG A 212 -30.90 -4.45 19.84
N VAL A 213 -30.46 -5.52 19.17
CA VAL A 213 -29.70 -6.62 19.77
C VAL A 213 -28.21 -6.31 19.74
N ILE A 214 -27.61 -6.14 20.91
CA ILE A 214 -26.17 -5.96 21.07
C ILE A 214 -25.52 -7.34 21.14
N ILE A 215 -24.65 -7.64 20.18
CA ILE A 215 -23.89 -8.90 20.14
C ILE A 215 -22.55 -8.66 20.78
N ASP A 216 -22.29 -9.35 21.89
CA ASP A 216 -20.99 -9.29 22.56
C ASP A 216 -19.94 -10.08 21.78
N HIS A 217 -18.84 -9.42 21.50
CA HIS A 217 -17.67 -10.02 20.84
C HIS A 217 -16.58 -10.29 21.88
N THR A 218 -15.63 -11.19 21.56
CA THR A 218 -14.54 -11.50 22.49
C THR A 218 -13.74 -10.25 22.84
N ARG A 219 -13.64 -9.94 24.14
CA ARG A 219 -12.96 -8.77 24.67
C ARG A 219 -11.71 -9.15 25.42
N PRO A 220 -10.65 -8.33 25.37
CA PRO A 220 -9.54 -8.47 26.30
C PRO A 220 -10.01 -8.37 27.75
N VAL A 221 -9.45 -9.20 28.61
CA VAL A 221 -9.73 -9.15 30.04
C VAL A 221 -9.02 -7.94 30.63
N ALA A 222 -9.78 -7.14 31.38
CA ALA A 222 -9.32 -5.97 32.14
C ALA A 222 -8.37 -5.03 31.39
N PHE A 223 -8.89 -4.08 30.69
CA PHE A 223 -8.11 -3.11 29.93
C PHE A 223 -7.62 -1.91 30.78
N GLY A 224 -8.18 -1.64 31.93
CA GLY A 224 -7.71 -0.58 32.84
C GLY A 224 -8.07 0.87 32.43
N PHE A 225 -8.53 1.11 31.21
CA PHE A 225 -8.90 2.41 30.69
C PHE A 225 -10.33 2.39 30.13
N PRO A 226 -11.10 3.51 30.21
CA PRO A 226 -12.40 3.60 29.58
C PRO A 226 -12.25 3.57 28.04
N ILE A 227 -13.08 2.78 27.39
CA ILE A 227 -13.17 2.72 25.93
C ILE A 227 -14.51 3.32 25.51
N ARG A 228 -14.46 4.42 24.81
CA ARG A 228 -15.57 5.31 24.50
C ARG A 228 -16.68 4.69 23.64
N PHE A 229 -16.30 3.79 22.74
CA PHE A 229 -17.23 3.17 21.79
C PHE A 229 -17.83 1.85 22.29
N LEU A 230 -17.43 1.36 23.46
CA LEU A 230 -18.01 0.13 23.99
C LEU A 230 -19.48 0.37 24.37
N GLU A 231 -20.38 -0.36 23.73
CA GLU A 231 -21.77 -0.39 24.17
C GLU A 231 -21.90 -1.14 25.51
N PRO A 232 -22.63 -0.58 26.48
CA PRO A 232 -22.90 -1.30 27.73
C PRO A 232 -23.78 -2.52 27.42
N THR A 233 -23.29 -3.68 27.76
CA THR A 233 -24.05 -4.94 27.68
C THR A 233 -24.33 -5.41 29.11
N ASP A 234 -25.59 -5.51 29.47
CA ASP A 234 -26.01 -6.11 30.75
C ASP A 234 -25.71 -7.62 30.79
N GLN A 235 -25.47 -8.20 29.64
CA GLN A 235 -25.05 -9.58 29.44
C GLN A 235 -23.55 -9.62 29.13
N VAL A 236 -22.70 -9.35 30.11
CA VAL A 236 -21.34 -9.90 30.09
C VAL A 236 -21.52 -11.41 30.24
N THR A 237 -21.83 -12.05 29.13
CA THR A 237 -21.76 -13.50 29.10
C THR A 237 -20.28 -13.85 29.24
N LYS A 238 -19.84 -14.10 30.48
CA LYS A 238 -18.60 -14.81 30.74
C LYS A 238 -18.56 -15.95 29.76
N GLU A 239 -17.50 -16.08 28.97
CA GLU A 239 -17.26 -17.36 28.31
C GLU A 239 -17.11 -18.38 29.43
N ASP A 240 -18.17 -19.11 29.72
CA ASP A 240 -18.22 -20.14 30.77
C ASP A 240 -17.40 -21.40 30.40
N SER A 241 -16.60 -21.32 29.34
CA SER A 241 -15.72 -22.41 28.97
C SER A 241 -14.31 -22.14 29.49
N GLU A 242 -13.85 -22.96 30.43
CA GLU A 242 -12.45 -22.97 30.84
C GLU A 242 -11.53 -23.01 29.58
N PRO A 243 -10.44 -22.21 29.57
CA PRO A 243 -9.44 -22.28 28.52
C PRO A 243 -8.91 -23.71 28.38
N LYS A 244 -8.68 -24.16 27.13
CA LYS A 244 -8.20 -25.52 26.83
C LYS A 244 -6.95 -25.52 25.94
N ALA A 245 -6.52 -24.36 25.47
CA ALA A 245 -5.39 -24.17 24.56
C ALA A 245 -4.74 -22.83 24.83
N ASP A 246 -3.50 -22.64 24.39
CA ASP A 246 -2.77 -21.38 24.55
C ASP A 246 -3.45 -20.22 23.81
N ILE A 247 -4.13 -20.49 22.70
CA ILE A 247 -4.94 -19.50 21.98
C ILE A 247 -6.07 -18.92 22.85
N ASP A 248 -6.64 -19.71 23.74
CA ASP A 248 -7.69 -19.27 24.66
C ASP A 248 -7.16 -18.34 25.76
N LEU A 249 -5.83 -18.22 25.93
CA LEU A 249 -5.19 -17.32 26.90
C LEU A 249 -4.99 -15.89 26.38
N LEU A 250 -5.08 -15.66 25.08
CA LEU A 250 -4.83 -14.34 24.47
C LEU A 250 -5.72 -13.21 25.01
N PRO A 251 -6.98 -13.43 25.44
CA PRO A 251 -7.75 -12.39 26.13
C PRO A 251 -7.12 -11.81 27.40
N TRP A 252 -6.20 -12.53 28.06
CA TRP A 252 -5.53 -12.07 29.29
C TRP A 252 -4.22 -11.30 29.06
N LEU A 253 -3.87 -10.94 27.82
CA LEU A 253 -2.57 -10.33 27.51
C LEU A 253 -2.27 -9.01 28.27
N PHE A 254 -3.30 -8.29 28.77
CA PHE A 254 -3.13 -7.12 29.64
C PHE A 254 -3.07 -7.44 31.14
N GLN A 255 -3.44 -8.65 31.53
CA GLN A 255 -3.39 -9.13 32.91
C GLN A 255 -2.82 -10.56 32.96
N PRO A 256 -1.57 -10.76 32.52
CA PRO A 256 -0.96 -12.07 32.46
C PRO A 256 -0.89 -12.76 33.82
N GLU A 257 -0.86 -12.00 34.91
CA GLU A 257 -0.89 -12.53 36.28
C GLU A 257 -2.20 -13.26 36.64
N ARG A 258 -3.29 -12.94 35.94
CA ARG A 258 -4.61 -13.60 36.14
C ARG A 258 -4.88 -14.70 35.12
N ALA A 259 -4.03 -14.84 34.13
CA ALA A 259 -4.21 -15.89 33.13
C ALA A 259 -4.05 -17.27 33.77
N PRO A 260 -4.79 -18.27 33.32
CA PRO A 260 -4.49 -19.69 33.62
C PRO A 260 -3.07 -20.04 33.20
N GLY A 261 -2.54 -21.17 33.71
CA GLY A 261 -1.23 -21.66 33.28
C GLY A 261 -1.21 -22.02 31.78
N PRO A 262 -0.05 -21.95 31.11
CA PRO A 262 0.08 -22.31 29.70
C PRO A 262 -0.19 -23.81 29.49
N PHE A 263 -0.75 -24.15 28.33
CA PHE A 263 -1.05 -25.53 27.93
C PHE A 263 0.09 -26.14 27.12
N ASN A 264 0.96 -25.33 26.53
CA ASN A 264 2.07 -25.73 25.65
C ASN A 264 1.59 -26.63 24.49
N ASP A 265 0.42 -26.33 23.95
CA ASP A 265 -0.21 -27.10 22.87
C ASP A 265 0.22 -26.67 21.48
N GLY A 266 1.03 -25.61 21.38
CA GLY A 266 1.55 -25.08 20.12
C GLY A 266 0.51 -24.31 19.29
N SER A 267 -0.69 -24.04 19.82
CA SER A 267 -1.70 -23.26 19.12
C SER A 267 -1.29 -21.80 18.88
N VAL A 268 -0.33 -21.28 19.63
CA VAL A 268 0.28 -19.96 19.44
C VAL A 268 1.77 -20.09 19.23
N SER A 269 2.29 -19.58 18.13
CA SER A 269 3.72 -19.51 17.84
C SER A 269 4.16 -18.09 17.53
N ILE A 270 5.40 -17.75 17.89
CA ILE A 270 5.98 -16.44 17.67
C ILE A 270 7.32 -16.62 16.97
N PHE A 271 7.61 -15.79 15.97
CA PHE A 271 8.94 -15.73 15.37
C PHE A 271 9.31 -14.29 14.97
N HIS A 272 10.58 -14.06 14.66
CA HIS A 272 11.05 -12.80 14.12
C HIS A 272 11.99 -13.02 12.93
N SER A 273 12.15 -11.99 12.09
CA SER A 273 12.92 -12.09 10.87
C SER A 273 13.83 -10.88 10.65
N LEU A 274 14.85 -11.04 9.81
CA LEU A 274 15.65 -9.95 9.27
C LEU A 274 14.97 -9.39 8.02
N GLY A 275 14.20 -8.32 8.19
CA GLY A 275 13.42 -7.69 7.12
C GLY A 275 12.07 -8.37 6.85
N GLU A 276 11.13 -7.59 6.32
CA GLU A 276 9.75 -8.00 6.04
C GLU A 276 9.67 -9.08 4.97
N SER A 277 10.59 -9.06 3.99
CA SER A 277 10.64 -10.08 2.93
C SER A 277 10.88 -11.49 3.50
N ASN A 278 11.76 -11.62 4.50
CA ASN A 278 12.01 -12.91 5.14
C ASN A 278 10.86 -13.33 6.05
N GLU A 279 10.16 -12.37 6.65
CA GLU A 279 8.94 -12.62 7.42
C GLU A 279 7.86 -13.26 6.56
N VAL A 280 7.57 -12.65 5.40
CA VAL A 280 6.57 -13.16 4.45
C VAL A 280 6.99 -14.53 3.91
N ARG A 281 8.27 -14.71 3.54
CA ARG A 281 8.78 -16.01 3.06
C ARG A 281 8.60 -17.12 4.08
N GLU A 282 8.86 -16.83 5.35
CA GLU A 282 8.68 -17.81 6.43
C GLU A 282 7.20 -18.23 6.58
N VAL A 283 6.26 -17.31 6.41
CA VAL A 283 4.84 -17.65 6.42
C VAL A 283 4.49 -18.63 5.31
N PHE A 284 4.89 -18.35 4.05
CA PHE A 284 4.64 -19.27 2.93
C PHE A 284 5.36 -20.61 3.13
N ARG A 285 6.57 -20.61 3.70
CA ARG A 285 7.30 -21.83 4.02
C ARG A 285 6.54 -22.71 5.01
N ARG A 286 5.95 -22.14 6.06
CA ARG A 286 5.12 -22.85 7.02
C ARG A 286 3.86 -23.39 6.41
N ILE A 287 3.14 -22.59 5.60
CA ILE A 287 1.94 -23.02 4.89
C ILE A 287 2.24 -24.26 4.02
N LEU A 288 3.32 -24.22 3.23
CA LEU A 288 3.70 -25.31 2.34
C LEU A 288 4.23 -26.53 3.10
N LYS A 289 5.07 -26.33 4.12
CA LYS A 289 5.66 -27.39 4.93
C LYS A 289 4.60 -28.23 5.64
N ASP A 290 3.60 -27.54 6.23
CA ASP A 290 2.57 -28.18 7.02
C ASP A 290 1.37 -28.64 6.18
N GLY A 291 1.41 -28.38 4.86
CA GLY A 291 0.37 -28.78 3.90
C GLY A 291 -1.00 -28.19 4.25
N ILE A 292 -1.03 -26.95 4.72
CA ILE A 292 -2.26 -26.30 5.17
C ILE A 292 -3.15 -26.02 3.98
N SER A 293 -4.45 -26.36 4.08
CA SER A 293 -5.43 -26.00 3.06
C SER A 293 -5.49 -24.47 2.92
N LEU A 294 -5.44 -23.95 1.69
CA LEU A 294 -5.45 -22.51 1.43
C LEU A 294 -6.73 -21.83 1.92
N ASP A 295 -7.86 -22.57 1.94
CA ASP A 295 -9.12 -22.10 2.52
C ASP A 295 -9.08 -21.86 4.02
N ASP A 296 -8.11 -22.48 4.69
CA ASP A 296 -7.93 -22.39 6.14
C ASP A 296 -6.90 -21.33 6.54
N VAL A 297 -6.29 -20.64 5.57
CA VAL A 297 -5.23 -19.66 5.83
C VAL A 297 -5.76 -18.23 5.72
N GLU A 298 -5.54 -17.45 6.79
CA GLU A 298 -5.68 -16.00 6.82
C GLU A 298 -4.33 -15.35 7.15
N ILE A 299 -3.96 -14.34 6.38
CA ILE A 299 -2.77 -13.52 6.65
C ILE A 299 -3.24 -12.12 7.02
N LEU A 300 -2.88 -11.67 8.22
CA LEU A 300 -3.19 -10.34 8.73
C LEU A 300 -1.94 -9.48 8.72
N VAL A 301 -2.02 -8.31 8.08
CA VAL A 301 -0.90 -7.37 8.00
C VAL A 301 -1.20 -6.09 8.76
N THR A 302 -0.23 -5.58 9.50
CA THR A 302 -0.38 -4.33 10.26
C THR A 302 -0.20 -3.09 9.39
N LYS A 303 0.55 -3.22 8.30
CA LYS A 303 0.83 -2.17 7.30
C LYS A 303 0.53 -2.71 5.91
N HIS A 304 0.03 -1.84 5.02
CA HIS A 304 -0.12 -2.17 3.60
C HIS A 304 1.24 -2.36 2.93
N ASP A 305 2.06 -1.34 2.99
CA ASP A 305 3.42 -1.34 2.46
C ASP A 305 4.41 -1.73 3.57
N PRO A 306 5.35 -2.65 3.30
CA PRO A 306 5.58 -3.39 2.05
C PRO A 306 4.87 -4.76 1.95
N TYR A 307 4.06 -5.15 2.95
CA TYR A 307 3.56 -6.54 3.08
C TYR A 307 2.69 -6.99 1.92
N ILE A 308 1.74 -6.15 1.46
CA ILE A 308 0.81 -6.56 0.39
C ILE A 308 1.56 -6.90 -0.90
N SER A 309 2.55 -6.09 -1.26
CA SER A 309 3.38 -6.32 -2.44
C SER A 309 4.24 -7.58 -2.32
N LEU A 310 4.90 -7.76 -1.17
CA LEU A 310 5.72 -8.94 -0.91
C LEU A 310 4.88 -10.23 -0.94
N ILE A 311 3.71 -10.20 -0.32
CA ILE A 311 2.78 -11.34 -0.33
C ILE A 311 2.31 -11.63 -1.77
N TYR A 312 1.91 -10.60 -2.52
CA TYR A 312 1.48 -10.75 -3.91
C TYR A 312 2.58 -11.33 -4.80
N GLU A 313 3.80 -10.79 -4.70
CA GLU A 313 4.95 -11.24 -5.47
C GLU A 313 5.31 -12.71 -5.19
N ILE A 314 5.38 -13.08 -3.91
CA ILE A 314 5.71 -14.45 -3.51
C ILE A 314 4.59 -15.43 -3.88
N ALA A 315 3.33 -15.08 -3.63
CA ALA A 315 2.20 -15.92 -4.00
C ALA A 315 2.11 -16.14 -5.51
N SER A 316 2.35 -15.08 -6.31
CA SER A 316 2.40 -15.17 -7.77
C SER A 316 3.55 -16.05 -8.26
N ALA A 317 4.74 -15.93 -7.65
CA ALA A 317 5.90 -16.76 -8.00
C ALA A 317 5.69 -18.25 -7.66
N LEU A 318 4.86 -18.53 -6.66
CA LEU A 318 4.51 -19.90 -6.22
C LEU A 318 3.22 -20.42 -6.86
N ASP A 319 2.57 -19.64 -7.73
CA ASP A 319 1.26 -19.95 -8.34
C ASP A 319 0.17 -20.29 -7.29
N LEU A 320 0.17 -19.57 -6.17
CA LEU A 320 -0.80 -19.75 -5.09
C LEU A 320 -1.97 -18.78 -5.24
N PRO A 321 -3.21 -19.26 -5.27
CA PRO A 321 -4.40 -18.41 -5.33
C PRO A 321 -4.57 -17.63 -4.04
N ILE A 322 -4.71 -16.31 -4.16
CA ILE A 322 -4.76 -15.38 -3.04
C ILE A 322 -5.77 -14.26 -3.28
N THR A 323 -6.38 -13.78 -2.21
CA THR A 323 -7.35 -12.67 -2.22
C THR A 323 -6.91 -11.59 -1.24
N PHE A 324 -7.12 -10.31 -1.60
CA PHE A 324 -6.71 -9.16 -0.80
C PHE A 324 -7.93 -8.29 -0.48
N SER A 325 -8.30 -8.18 0.79
CA SER A 325 -9.42 -7.32 1.22
C SER A 325 -9.18 -5.84 0.88
N SER A 326 -7.97 -5.36 1.08
CA SER A 326 -7.59 -3.97 0.83
C SER A 326 -7.11 -3.71 -0.61
N GLY A 327 -7.15 -4.72 -1.47
CA GLY A 327 -6.63 -4.63 -2.84
C GLY A 327 -5.10 -4.59 -2.90
N ILE A 328 -4.61 -4.36 -4.12
CA ILE A 328 -3.18 -4.26 -4.44
C ILE A 328 -2.91 -2.81 -4.87
N PRO A 329 -1.88 -2.13 -4.35
CA PRO A 329 -1.54 -0.78 -4.81
C PRO A 329 -1.30 -0.74 -6.32
N VAL A 330 -1.84 0.27 -7.01
CA VAL A 330 -1.67 0.38 -8.47
C VAL A 330 -0.21 0.52 -8.88
N THR A 331 0.65 0.97 -7.99
CA THR A 331 2.11 1.07 -8.16
C THR A 331 2.77 -0.26 -8.52
N TYR A 332 2.12 -1.40 -8.25
CA TYR A 332 2.59 -2.74 -8.61
C TYR A 332 2.04 -3.25 -9.94
N THR A 333 1.12 -2.53 -10.54
CA THR A 333 0.57 -2.85 -11.86
C THR A 333 1.35 -2.15 -12.98
N ARG A 334 1.32 -2.69 -14.20
CA ARG A 334 1.95 -2.03 -15.36
C ARG A 334 1.35 -0.66 -15.63
N PRO A 335 0.00 -0.47 -15.69
CA PRO A 335 -0.61 0.83 -15.89
C PRO A 335 -0.25 1.86 -14.82
N GLY A 336 -0.24 1.48 -13.55
CA GLY A 336 0.13 2.36 -12.45
C GLY A 336 1.59 2.82 -12.52
N ARG A 337 2.51 1.89 -12.74
CA ARG A 337 3.95 2.20 -12.91
C ARG A 337 4.19 3.07 -14.16
N ALA A 338 3.50 2.76 -15.26
CA ALA A 338 3.59 3.56 -16.48
C ALA A 338 3.13 4.99 -16.24
N LEU A 339 2.01 5.18 -15.57
CA LEU A 339 1.47 6.50 -15.26
C LEU A 339 2.41 7.29 -14.33
N ILE A 340 2.94 6.66 -13.27
CA ILE A 340 3.88 7.31 -12.35
C ILE A 340 5.13 7.78 -13.11
N PHE A 341 5.75 6.92 -13.93
CA PHE A 341 6.92 7.33 -14.70
C PHE A 341 6.60 8.41 -15.74
N TYR A 342 5.41 8.39 -16.33
CA TYR A 342 4.95 9.44 -17.23
C TYR A 342 4.78 10.79 -16.51
N LEU A 343 4.21 10.81 -15.31
CA LEU A 343 4.06 12.02 -14.50
C LEU A 343 5.41 12.54 -14.00
N GLN A 344 6.28 11.66 -13.53
CA GLN A 344 7.64 12.02 -13.12
C GLN A 344 8.46 12.54 -14.29
N TRP A 345 8.25 12.01 -15.50
CA TRP A 345 8.86 12.51 -16.72
C TRP A 345 8.45 13.96 -16.99
N GLN A 346 7.16 14.31 -16.78
CA GLN A 346 6.69 15.69 -16.87
C GLN A 346 7.27 16.59 -15.79
N ALA A 347 7.29 16.12 -14.54
CA ALA A 347 7.79 16.88 -13.39
C ALA A 347 9.28 17.26 -13.51
N GLU A 348 10.08 16.40 -14.14
CA GLU A 348 11.53 16.53 -14.26
C GLU A 348 11.99 16.96 -15.67
N ASP A 349 11.29 17.91 -16.27
CA ASP A 349 11.60 18.50 -17.58
C ASP A 349 11.90 17.44 -18.67
N LEU A 350 11.09 16.41 -18.72
CA LEU A 350 11.19 15.30 -19.68
C LEU A 350 12.55 14.59 -19.67
N GLN A 351 13.10 14.33 -18.51
CA GLN A 351 14.38 13.64 -18.35
C GLN A 351 14.33 12.23 -18.96
N ALA A 352 15.24 11.94 -19.89
CA ALA A 352 15.26 10.70 -20.67
C ALA A 352 15.34 9.41 -19.85
N SER A 353 15.81 9.47 -18.59
CA SER A 353 15.87 8.33 -17.68
C SER A 353 14.49 7.73 -17.40
N TYR A 354 13.44 8.54 -17.28
CA TYR A 354 12.07 8.06 -17.03
C TYR A 354 11.48 7.37 -18.26
N LEU A 355 11.66 7.96 -19.45
CA LEU A 355 11.24 7.32 -20.69
C LEU A 355 11.98 5.99 -20.92
N ARG A 356 13.27 5.95 -20.60
CA ARG A 356 14.05 4.70 -20.64
C ARG A 356 13.49 3.63 -19.70
N ARG A 357 13.02 4.03 -18.49
CA ARG A 357 12.38 3.10 -17.55
C ARG A 357 11.05 2.57 -18.09
N LEU A 358 10.25 3.41 -18.76
CA LEU A 358 9.01 2.99 -19.42
C LEU A 358 9.28 1.88 -20.44
N PHE A 359 10.30 2.04 -21.28
CA PHE A 359 10.69 1.01 -22.25
C PHE A 359 11.31 -0.24 -21.56
N SER A 360 12.31 -0.07 -20.70
CA SER A 360 13.03 -1.19 -20.08
C SER A 360 12.14 -2.05 -19.18
N GLY A 361 11.12 -1.45 -18.56
CA GLY A 361 10.10 -2.13 -17.77
C GLY A 361 9.01 -2.82 -18.58
N ALA A 362 9.07 -2.75 -19.93
CA ALA A 362 8.03 -3.24 -20.83
C ALA A 362 6.62 -2.74 -20.46
N LEU A 363 6.53 -1.47 -20.01
CA LEU A 363 5.29 -0.85 -19.57
C LEU A 363 4.47 -0.30 -20.73
N LEU A 364 5.10 -0.09 -21.90
CA LEU A 364 4.49 0.44 -23.10
C LEU A 364 4.07 -0.67 -24.06
N ASP A 365 2.92 -0.52 -24.68
CA ASP A 365 2.42 -1.39 -25.73
C ASP A 365 2.97 -0.94 -27.10
N LEU A 366 4.09 -1.54 -27.50
CA LEU A 366 4.70 -1.29 -28.80
C LEU A 366 3.98 -2.01 -29.95
N ASP A 367 3.17 -3.02 -29.64
CA ASP A 367 2.51 -3.86 -30.66
C ASP A 367 1.28 -3.17 -31.25
N SER A 368 0.64 -2.29 -30.50
CA SER A 368 -0.51 -1.52 -30.97
C SER A 368 -0.18 -0.44 -32.00
N PHE A 369 1.11 -0.09 -32.18
CA PHE A 369 1.53 0.94 -33.09
C PHE A 369 2.06 0.37 -34.41
N LYS A 370 1.43 0.79 -35.52
CA LYS A 370 1.86 0.48 -36.87
C LYS A 370 2.57 1.71 -37.44
N LEU A 371 3.84 1.82 -37.18
CA LEU A 371 4.71 2.88 -37.69
C LEU A 371 5.61 2.31 -38.77
N GLU A 372 6.09 3.19 -39.69
CA GLU A 372 7.08 2.82 -40.68
C GLU A 372 8.42 2.49 -40.03
N GLY A 373 9.14 1.51 -40.57
CA GLY A 373 10.42 1.04 -40.09
C GLY A 373 10.34 -0.27 -39.31
N GLU A 374 11.50 -0.77 -38.89
CA GLU A 374 11.59 -1.99 -38.10
C GLU A 374 11.30 -1.71 -36.62
N LYS A 375 10.24 -2.34 -36.08
CA LYS A 375 9.88 -2.22 -34.67
C LYS A 375 10.93 -2.86 -33.77
N PRO A 376 11.54 -2.11 -32.81
CA PRO A 376 12.48 -2.68 -31.85
C PRO A 376 11.76 -3.43 -30.71
N SER A 377 12.48 -4.30 -30.01
CA SER A 377 12.04 -4.77 -28.69
C SER A 377 12.09 -3.64 -27.65
N SER A 378 11.31 -3.73 -26.58
CA SER A 378 11.30 -2.74 -25.48
C SER A 378 12.71 -2.48 -24.93
N ARG A 379 13.51 -3.55 -24.77
CA ARG A 379 14.91 -3.44 -24.32
C ARG A 379 15.77 -2.67 -25.33
N ARG A 380 15.56 -2.90 -26.62
CA ARG A 380 16.30 -2.19 -27.68
C ARG A 380 15.89 -0.73 -27.76
N ALA A 381 14.60 -0.42 -27.62
CA ALA A 381 14.10 0.95 -27.55
C ALA A 381 14.72 1.72 -26.37
N ALA A 382 14.80 1.10 -25.17
CA ALA A 382 15.48 1.68 -24.03
C ALA A 382 16.96 1.98 -24.30
N ALA A 383 17.68 1.08 -25.01
CA ALA A 383 19.05 1.30 -25.40
C ALA A 383 19.18 2.47 -26.41
N ILE A 384 18.27 2.58 -27.36
CA ILE A 384 18.23 3.69 -28.34
C ILE A 384 18.08 5.03 -27.61
N ILE A 385 17.18 5.15 -26.63
CA ILE A 385 17.01 6.37 -25.83
C ILE A 385 18.29 6.74 -25.06
N ARG A 386 19.00 5.75 -24.52
CA ARG A 386 20.31 5.97 -23.89
C ARG A 386 21.35 6.47 -24.90
N ASP A 387 21.46 5.77 -26.03
CA ASP A 387 22.50 6.02 -27.03
C ASP A 387 22.29 7.38 -27.75
N ALA A 388 21.04 7.87 -27.80
CA ALA A 388 20.69 9.19 -28.32
C ALA A 388 21.16 10.38 -27.47
N ALA A 389 21.61 10.13 -26.23
CA ALA A 389 22.16 11.12 -25.30
C ALA A 389 21.27 12.39 -25.18
N ILE A 390 19.97 12.19 -25.01
CA ILE A 390 18.95 13.27 -25.01
C ILE A 390 19.10 14.20 -23.80
N GLY A 391 19.29 13.60 -22.61
CA GLY A 391 19.33 14.31 -21.33
C GLY A 391 17.93 14.69 -20.87
N TRP A 392 17.47 15.91 -21.21
CA TRP A 392 16.16 16.47 -20.81
C TRP A 392 15.65 17.45 -21.90
N GLY A 393 14.40 17.91 -21.76
CA GLY A 393 13.79 18.93 -22.62
C GLY A 393 13.08 18.36 -23.85
N ARG A 394 11.88 18.89 -24.13
CA ARG A 394 10.96 18.40 -25.19
C ARG A 394 11.59 18.36 -26.59
N ASP A 395 12.27 19.46 -26.98
CA ASP A 395 12.79 19.64 -28.33
C ASP A 395 14.03 18.78 -28.66
N ARG A 396 14.67 18.22 -27.60
CA ARG A 396 15.85 17.39 -27.79
C ARG A 396 15.54 16.00 -28.30
N TYR A 397 14.36 15.47 -28.02
CA TYR A 397 13.98 14.12 -28.43
C TYR A 397 14.02 13.95 -29.95
N PRO A 398 13.26 14.72 -30.75
CA PRO A 398 13.27 14.55 -32.19
C PRO A 398 14.65 14.85 -32.80
N SER A 399 15.34 15.91 -32.34
CA SER A 399 16.64 16.30 -32.87
C SER A 399 17.75 15.26 -32.62
N ARG A 400 17.84 14.73 -31.39
CA ARG A 400 18.87 13.75 -31.02
C ARG A 400 18.62 12.38 -31.64
N LEU A 401 17.37 11.92 -31.69
CA LEU A 401 17.02 10.66 -32.34
C LEU A 401 17.28 10.73 -33.86
N LYS A 402 16.95 11.87 -34.51
CA LYS A 402 17.29 12.07 -35.88
C LYS A 402 18.82 12.03 -36.14
N THR A 403 19.59 12.74 -35.32
CA THR A 403 21.07 12.73 -35.43
C THR A 403 21.61 11.32 -35.25
N LEU A 404 21.06 10.54 -34.29
CA LEU A 404 21.49 9.15 -34.07
C LEU A 404 21.17 8.28 -35.30
N ALA A 405 19.99 8.40 -35.90
CA ALA A 405 19.61 7.68 -37.12
C ALA A 405 20.57 7.99 -38.28
N GLU A 406 20.84 9.30 -38.51
CA GLU A 406 21.77 9.76 -39.53
C GLU A 406 23.19 9.20 -39.32
N SER A 407 23.66 9.10 -38.07
CA SER A 407 24.94 8.53 -37.74
C SER A 407 25.04 7.03 -38.09
N TYR A 408 23.99 6.26 -37.86
CA TYR A 408 23.92 4.84 -38.25
C TYR A 408 23.84 4.68 -39.79
N LEU A 409 23.12 5.55 -40.49
CA LEU A 409 23.09 5.54 -41.96
C LEU A 409 24.46 5.90 -42.57
N SER A 410 25.20 6.84 -41.97
CA SER A 410 26.57 7.17 -42.40
C SER A 410 27.50 5.96 -42.17
N LYS A 411 27.39 5.33 -41.02
CA LYS A 411 28.15 4.11 -40.68
C LYS A 411 27.83 2.94 -41.63
N ALA A 412 26.59 2.81 -42.03
CA ALA A 412 26.15 1.81 -43.01
C ALA A 412 26.80 2.04 -44.40
N ARG A 413 26.89 3.30 -44.87
CA ARG A 413 27.54 3.65 -46.11
C ARG A 413 29.02 3.37 -46.07
N GLU A 414 29.71 3.76 -45.00
CA GLU A 414 31.12 3.46 -44.77
C GLU A 414 31.41 1.95 -44.81
N LYS A 415 30.62 1.14 -44.10
CA LYS A 415 30.74 -0.32 -44.08
C LYS A 415 30.47 -0.96 -45.47
N ARG A 416 29.58 -0.36 -46.26
CA ARG A 416 29.35 -0.82 -47.64
C ARG A 416 30.54 -0.51 -48.57
N GLU A 417 31.17 0.65 -48.41
CA GLU A 417 32.37 1.03 -49.12
C GLU A 417 33.57 0.12 -48.76
N GLU A 418 33.62 -0.36 -47.53
CA GLU A 418 34.61 -1.34 -47.02
C GLU A 418 34.32 -2.78 -47.51
N GLY A 419 33.20 -3.04 -48.18
CA GLY A 419 32.78 -4.37 -48.64
C GLY A 419 32.19 -5.25 -47.56
N GLU A 420 31.82 -4.67 -46.36
CA GLU A 420 31.26 -5.37 -45.20
C GLU A 420 29.71 -5.29 -45.23
N GLU A 421 29.07 -5.91 -46.23
CA GLU A 421 27.62 -5.79 -46.48
C GLU A 421 26.75 -6.20 -45.28
N ASP A 422 27.12 -7.27 -44.56
CA ASP A 422 26.37 -7.72 -43.37
C ASP A 422 26.37 -6.66 -42.23
N LYS A 423 27.48 -5.94 -42.06
CA LYS A 423 27.58 -4.86 -41.08
C LYS A 423 26.81 -3.61 -41.52
N ALA A 424 26.85 -3.32 -42.83
CA ALA A 424 26.06 -2.25 -43.42
C ALA A 424 24.55 -2.46 -43.19
N GLN A 425 24.03 -3.65 -43.50
CA GLN A 425 22.63 -4.01 -43.29
C GLN A 425 22.22 -3.96 -41.81
N ARG A 426 23.11 -4.38 -40.90
CA ARG A 426 22.86 -4.25 -39.46
C ARG A 426 22.75 -2.80 -39.02
N ALA A 427 23.61 -1.92 -39.54
CA ALA A 427 23.54 -0.50 -39.21
C ALA A 427 22.28 0.16 -39.77
N GLU A 428 21.86 -0.19 -41.00
CA GLU A 428 20.60 0.28 -41.61
C GLU A 428 19.37 -0.14 -40.76
N ARG A 429 19.31 -1.42 -40.36
CA ARG A 429 18.26 -1.93 -39.49
C ARG A 429 18.19 -1.15 -38.17
N VAL A 430 19.35 -0.84 -37.58
CA VAL A 430 19.38 -0.02 -36.36
C VAL A 430 18.88 1.39 -36.63
N ALA A 431 19.24 2.00 -37.77
CA ALA A 431 18.74 3.32 -38.15
C ALA A 431 17.20 3.34 -38.29
N GLU A 432 16.61 2.30 -38.91
CA GLU A 432 15.16 2.13 -39.01
C GLU A 432 14.51 2.01 -37.62
N GLN A 433 15.11 1.24 -36.72
CA GLN A 433 14.64 1.12 -35.33
C GLN A 433 14.69 2.46 -34.59
N VAL A 434 15.73 3.28 -34.80
CA VAL A 434 15.83 4.62 -34.21
C VAL A 434 14.74 5.53 -34.74
N VAL A 435 14.45 5.51 -36.05
CA VAL A 435 13.36 6.27 -36.67
C VAL A 435 12.02 5.86 -36.10
N TRP A 436 11.76 4.56 -35.97
CA TRP A 436 10.55 4.03 -35.36
C TRP A 436 10.37 4.53 -33.91
N VAL A 437 11.44 4.47 -33.08
CA VAL A 437 11.42 4.99 -31.70
C VAL A 437 11.17 6.50 -31.71
N GLY A 438 11.77 7.24 -32.66
CA GLY A 438 11.53 8.67 -32.82
C GLY A 438 10.04 9.00 -32.98
N HIS A 439 9.38 8.37 -33.95
CA HIS A 439 7.95 8.58 -34.21
C HIS A 439 7.10 8.14 -33.00
N PHE A 440 7.44 7.01 -32.35
CA PHE A 440 6.71 6.54 -31.16
C PHE A 440 6.82 7.54 -30.01
N VAL A 441 8.00 8.12 -29.78
CA VAL A 441 8.21 9.13 -28.72
C VAL A 441 7.50 10.44 -29.07
N GLU A 442 7.52 10.85 -30.34
CA GLU A 442 6.76 12.04 -30.81
C GLU A 442 5.26 11.87 -30.51
N GLU A 443 4.69 10.69 -30.78
CA GLU A 443 3.30 10.38 -30.45
C GLU A 443 3.01 10.46 -28.94
N ILE A 444 3.94 9.97 -28.06
CA ILE A 444 3.78 10.15 -26.62
C ILE A 444 3.83 11.65 -26.25
N ILE A 445 4.74 12.40 -26.85
CA ILE A 445 4.87 13.85 -26.59
C ILE A 445 3.58 14.61 -26.94
N THR A 446 2.77 14.13 -27.89
CA THR A 446 1.47 14.76 -28.20
C THR A 446 0.46 14.71 -27.06
N THR A 447 0.65 13.80 -26.10
CA THR A 447 -0.22 13.69 -24.91
C THR A 447 0.14 14.68 -23.80
N LEU A 448 1.32 15.31 -23.89
CA LEU A 448 1.75 16.27 -22.87
C LEU A 448 0.97 17.56 -22.98
N PRO A 449 0.57 18.18 -21.86
CA PRO A 449 -0.02 19.50 -21.89
C PRO A 449 0.97 20.54 -22.39
N ASP A 450 0.46 21.59 -23.04
CA ASP A 450 1.27 22.73 -23.44
C ASP A 450 1.15 23.82 -22.36
N PRO A 451 2.23 24.10 -21.63
CA PRO A 451 2.19 25.10 -20.55
C PRO A 451 1.97 26.53 -21.13
N THR A 452 1.30 27.34 -20.32
CA THR A 452 1.18 28.79 -20.63
C THR A 452 2.57 29.43 -20.64
N PRO A 453 2.70 30.69 -21.16
CA PRO A 453 3.97 31.41 -21.11
C PRO A 453 4.55 31.58 -19.72
N GLU A 454 3.71 31.47 -18.66
CA GLU A 454 4.09 31.52 -17.25
C GLU A 454 4.50 30.13 -16.71
N GLY A 455 4.47 29.09 -17.54
CA GLY A 455 4.84 27.72 -17.16
C GLY A 455 3.77 26.95 -16.39
N THR A 456 2.52 27.41 -16.39
CA THR A 456 1.39 26.78 -15.69
C THR A 456 0.54 25.93 -16.62
N VAL A 457 -0.11 24.92 -16.06
CA VAL A 457 -1.07 24.02 -16.72
C VAL A 457 -2.27 23.81 -15.81
N THR A 458 -3.42 23.48 -16.36
CA THR A 458 -4.57 23.09 -15.57
C THR A 458 -4.49 21.60 -15.20
N MET A 459 -5.00 21.22 -14.02
CA MET A 459 -5.11 19.80 -13.65
C MET A 459 -5.91 19.00 -14.68
N LYS A 460 -6.90 19.62 -15.30
CA LYS A 460 -7.70 19.03 -16.39
C LYS A 460 -6.83 18.64 -17.59
N GLU A 461 -5.92 19.51 -18.03
CA GLU A 461 -5.01 19.22 -19.14
C GLU A 461 -4.05 18.09 -18.81
N VAL A 462 -3.46 18.09 -17.59
CA VAL A 462 -2.56 17.01 -17.14
C VAL A 462 -3.32 15.66 -17.06
N CYS A 463 -4.52 15.64 -16.47
CA CYS A 463 -5.34 14.43 -16.40
C CYS A 463 -5.78 13.94 -17.78
N THR A 464 -6.16 14.85 -18.69
CA THR A 464 -6.55 14.49 -20.07
C THR A 464 -5.37 13.87 -20.81
N GLY A 465 -4.18 14.45 -20.71
CA GLY A 465 -2.95 13.90 -21.29
C GLY A 465 -2.59 12.54 -20.69
N ALA A 466 -2.72 12.38 -19.37
CA ALA A 466 -2.49 11.13 -18.67
C ALA A 466 -3.49 10.03 -19.10
N MET A 467 -4.77 10.37 -19.30
CA MET A 467 -5.78 9.45 -19.83
C MET A 467 -5.46 9.02 -21.27
N ASP A 468 -5.06 9.96 -22.12
CA ASP A 468 -4.68 9.65 -23.51
C ASP A 468 -3.43 8.76 -23.53
N PHE A 469 -2.42 9.06 -22.71
CA PHE A 469 -1.25 8.21 -22.53
C PHE A 469 -1.63 6.79 -22.12
N LEU A 470 -2.44 6.63 -21.09
CA LEU A 470 -2.87 5.29 -20.62
C LEU A 470 -3.65 4.54 -21.69
N LYS A 471 -4.57 5.20 -22.39
CA LYS A 471 -5.40 4.57 -23.44
C LYS A 471 -4.56 4.09 -24.63
N ARG A 472 -3.65 4.92 -25.11
CA ARG A 472 -2.91 4.69 -26.35
C ARG A 472 -1.62 3.88 -26.18
N PHE A 473 -0.89 4.09 -25.08
CA PHE A 473 0.48 3.59 -24.95
C PHE A 473 0.68 2.55 -23.87
N CYS A 474 -0.25 2.42 -22.92
CA CYS A 474 -0.07 1.50 -21.82
C CYS A 474 -0.66 0.12 -22.12
N GLY A 475 0.20 -0.92 -22.08
CA GLY A 475 -0.20 -2.31 -22.21
C GLY A 475 -0.74 -2.89 -20.90
N THR A 476 -1.53 -3.96 -21.04
CA THR A 476 -2.03 -4.78 -19.93
C THR A 476 -1.62 -6.23 -20.15
N ALA A 477 -1.16 -6.91 -19.10
CA ALA A 477 -0.74 -8.30 -19.19
C ALA A 477 -1.77 -9.29 -18.64
N ASP A 478 -2.52 -8.87 -17.62
CA ASP A 478 -3.45 -9.71 -16.89
C ASP A 478 -4.72 -8.94 -16.47
N GLY A 479 -5.61 -9.62 -15.75
CA GLY A 479 -6.86 -9.03 -15.27
C GLY A 479 -6.67 -7.91 -14.25
N ILE A 480 -5.56 -7.92 -13.50
CA ILE A 480 -5.25 -6.88 -12.52
C ILE A 480 -4.83 -5.60 -13.25
N ASP A 481 -4.01 -5.71 -14.28
CA ASP A 481 -3.64 -4.58 -15.13
C ASP A 481 -4.86 -3.94 -15.81
N VAL A 482 -5.80 -4.77 -16.30
CA VAL A 482 -7.06 -4.28 -16.89
C VAL A 482 -7.89 -3.51 -15.85
N ALA A 483 -8.06 -4.04 -14.65
CA ALA A 483 -8.77 -3.39 -13.56
C ALA A 483 -8.07 -2.08 -13.13
N ALA A 484 -6.73 -2.09 -13.06
CA ALA A 484 -5.94 -0.93 -12.72
C ALA A 484 -6.07 0.19 -13.78
N LYS A 485 -5.98 -0.16 -15.06
CA LYS A 485 -6.14 0.79 -16.17
C LYS A 485 -7.53 1.44 -16.15
N SER A 486 -8.59 0.64 -15.96
CA SER A 486 -9.95 1.16 -15.84
C SER A 486 -10.09 2.10 -14.66
N ARG A 487 -9.65 1.68 -13.47
CA ARG A 487 -9.73 2.49 -12.24
C ARG A 487 -8.98 3.81 -12.35
N LEU A 488 -7.77 3.78 -12.95
CA LEU A 488 -6.98 4.99 -13.17
C LEU A 488 -7.66 5.95 -14.14
N LEU A 489 -8.28 5.45 -15.22
CA LEU A 489 -9.02 6.28 -16.18
C LEU A 489 -10.23 6.95 -15.52
N ASP A 490 -11.05 6.18 -14.78
CA ASP A 490 -12.20 6.70 -14.06
C ASP A 490 -11.77 7.80 -13.06
N PHE A 491 -10.68 7.55 -12.36
CA PHE A 491 -10.17 8.47 -11.36
C PHE A 491 -9.61 9.77 -11.97
N LEU A 492 -8.84 9.68 -13.05
CA LEU A 492 -8.33 10.84 -13.77
C LEU A 492 -9.46 11.70 -14.34
N GLU A 493 -10.55 11.07 -14.81
CA GLU A 493 -11.73 11.79 -15.30
C GLU A 493 -12.40 12.59 -14.19
N ILE A 494 -12.53 12.00 -13.00
CA ILE A 494 -13.08 12.67 -11.82
C ILE A 494 -12.24 13.90 -11.44
N ILE A 495 -10.90 13.76 -11.40
CA ILE A 495 -10.01 14.87 -11.08
C ILE A 495 -10.10 15.97 -12.13
N ALA A 496 -10.17 15.61 -13.41
CA ALA A 496 -10.27 16.57 -14.51
C ALA A 496 -11.54 17.46 -14.42
N GLN A 497 -12.60 16.92 -13.81
CA GLN A 497 -13.85 17.65 -13.58
C GLN A 497 -13.84 18.48 -12.29
N ALA A 498 -13.12 18.02 -11.26
CA ALA A 498 -13.16 18.59 -9.92
C ALA A 498 -12.26 19.82 -9.74
N SER A 499 -11.19 19.99 -10.54
CA SER A 499 -10.20 21.03 -10.29
C SER A 499 -9.93 21.93 -11.50
N PRO A 500 -10.35 23.20 -11.46
CA PRO A 500 -9.97 24.22 -12.45
C PRO A 500 -8.56 24.80 -12.21
N LEU A 501 -7.84 24.38 -11.17
CA LEU A 501 -6.54 24.90 -10.76
C LEU A 501 -5.53 24.95 -11.90
N SER A 502 -4.91 26.14 -12.07
CA SER A 502 -3.77 26.36 -12.97
C SER A 502 -2.50 26.52 -12.12
N ILE A 503 -1.61 25.56 -12.17
CA ILE A 503 -0.40 25.47 -11.36
C ILE A 503 0.81 25.09 -12.21
N PRO A 504 2.05 25.26 -11.71
CA PRO A 504 3.24 24.80 -12.41
C PRO A 504 3.15 23.31 -12.77
N ILE A 505 3.58 22.95 -13.99
CA ILE A 505 3.48 21.56 -14.50
C ILE A 505 4.14 20.54 -13.54
N LYS A 506 5.26 20.89 -12.93
CA LYS A 506 5.96 20.08 -11.96
C LYS A 506 5.06 19.77 -10.77
N GLU A 507 4.45 20.79 -10.20
CA GLU A 507 3.56 20.67 -9.05
C GLU A 507 2.30 19.86 -9.38
N ALA A 508 1.71 20.06 -10.56
CA ALA A 508 0.56 19.29 -11.01
C ALA A 508 0.87 17.80 -11.15
N ALA A 509 2.02 17.48 -11.73
CA ALA A 509 2.47 16.10 -11.92
C ALA A 509 2.83 15.42 -10.59
N GLU A 510 3.50 16.11 -9.66
CA GLU A 510 3.84 15.61 -8.32
C GLU A 510 2.58 15.35 -7.49
N ARG A 511 1.60 16.26 -7.51
CA ARG A 511 0.31 16.09 -6.83
C ARG A 511 -0.43 14.86 -7.36
N LEU A 512 -0.54 14.75 -8.68
CA LEU A 512 -1.22 13.61 -9.30
C LEU A 512 -0.49 12.30 -9.00
N THR A 513 0.84 12.29 -8.98
CA THR A 513 1.63 11.13 -8.57
C THR A 513 1.28 10.69 -7.14
N SER A 514 1.29 11.60 -6.18
CA SER A 514 0.95 11.30 -4.79
C SER A 514 -0.45 10.73 -4.62
N ILE A 515 -1.41 11.21 -5.41
CA ILE A 515 -2.78 10.70 -5.39
C ILE A 515 -2.84 9.29 -5.99
N VAL A 516 -2.18 9.06 -7.14
CA VAL A 516 -2.13 7.75 -7.81
C VAL A 516 -1.49 6.69 -6.92
N GLU A 517 -0.44 7.02 -6.19
CA GLU A 517 0.22 6.12 -5.23
C GLU A 517 -0.72 5.63 -4.12
N GLY A 518 -1.74 6.40 -3.79
CA GLY A 518 -2.77 6.03 -2.80
C GLY A 518 -3.89 5.11 -3.33
N ILE A 519 -3.91 4.81 -4.63
CA ILE A 519 -4.97 3.99 -5.24
C ILE A 519 -4.64 2.50 -5.10
N SER A 520 -5.63 1.71 -4.68
CA SER A 520 -5.58 0.25 -4.71
C SER A 520 -6.66 -0.32 -5.63
N VAL A 521 -6.37 -1.50 -6.21
CA VAL A 521 -7.26 -2.21 -7.13
C VAL A 521 -7.41 -3.67 -6.74
N SER A 522 -8.35 -4.35 -7.37
CA SER A 522 -8.57 -5.79 -7.15
C SER A 522 -8.90 -6.14 -5.69
N HIS A 523 -9.64 -5.24 -5.01
CA HIS A 523 -10.27 -5.59 -3.75
C HIS A 523 -11.08 -6.86 -3.91
N SER A 524 -10.88 -7.83 -3.05
CA SER A 524 -11.54 -9.12 -3.18
C SER A 524 -12.00 -9.66 -1.82
N ASN A 525 -13.16 -10.27 -1.84
CA ASN A 525 -13.67 -11.03 -0.71
C ASN A 525 -12.94 -12.37 -0.60
N PRO A 526 -12.96 -13.03 0.57
CA PRO A 526 -12.50 -14.39 0.70
C PRO A 526 -13.14 -15.29 -0.37
N LYS A 527 -12.35 -16.15 -1.00
CA LYS A 527 -12.83 -17.11 -2.01
C LYS A 527 -12.41 -18.52 -1.64
N PRO A 528 -13.22 -19.53 -1.96
CA PRO A 528 -12.82 -20.92 -1.79
C PRO A 528 -11.53 -21.24 -2.55
N GLY A 529 -10.65 -22.05 -1.95
CA GLY A 529 -9.37 -22.43 -2.51
C GLY A 529 -8.28 -21.34 -2.46
N CYS A 530 -8.53 -20.19 -1.82
CA CYS A 530 -7.61 -19.06 -1.80
C CYS A 530 -7.16 -18.73 -0.36
N ILE A 531 -5.88 -18.36 -0.22
CA ILE A 531 -5.40 -17.64 0.96
C ILE A 531 -6.11 -16.28 1.01
N HIS A 532 -6.52 -15.83 2.20
CA HIS A 532 -7.10 -14.50 2.36
C HIS A 532 -6.15 -13.57 3.11
N VAL A 533 -5.91 -12.40 2.55
CA VAL A 533 -5.09 -11.35 3.16
C VAL A 533 -5.97 -10.17 3.56
N ALA A 534 -5.87 -9.77 4.83
CA ALA A 534 -6.62 -8.66 5.38
C ALA A 534 -5.73 -7.75 6.23
N HIS A 535 -6.19 -6.52 6.44
CA HIS A 535 -5.58 -5.64 7.42
C HIS A 535 -5.83 -6.20 8.83
N TYR A 536 -4.84 -6.12 9.71
CA TYR A 536 -4.88 -6.66 11.07
C TYR A 536 -6.16 -6.30 11.84
N ARG A 537 -6.61 -5.03 11.75
CA ARG A 537 -7.83 -4.57 12.44
C ARG A 537 -9.12 -5.24 11.96
N SER A 538 -9.10 -5.89 10.82
CA SER A 538 -10.24 -6.63 10.26
C SER A 538 -10.18 -8.13 10.58
N GLY A 539 -9.19 -8.60 11.33
CA GLY A 539 -9.01 -10.00 11.69
C GLY A 539 -9.97 -10.49 12.76
N GLY A 540 -10.03 -11.82 12.93
CA GLY A 540 -10.82 -12.48 13.96
C GLY A 540 -12.26 -12.82 13.59
N TYR A 541 -12.68 -12.56 12.35
CA TYR A 541 -14.05 -12.80 11.88
C TYR A 541 -14.17 -13.87 10.80
N SER A 542 -13.05 -14.33 10.22
CA SER A 542 -13.05 -15.25 9.06
C SER A 542 -13.35 -16.71 9.44
N GLY A 543 -13.11 -17.10 10.68
CA GLY A 543 -13.22 -18.49 11.14
C GLY A 543 -12.23 -19.45 10.48
N ARG A 544 -11.18 -18.95 9.87
CA ARG A 544 -10.10 -19.75 9.29
C ARG A 544 -9.26 -20.37 10.41
N SER A 545 -8.78 -21.58 10.20
CA SER A 545 -8.14 -22.36 11.27
C SER A 545 -6.66 -22.01 11.47
N HIS A 546 -6.03 -21.27 10.53
CA HIS A 546 -4.65 -20.86 10.61
C HIS A 546 -4.53 -19.36 10.29
N THR A 547 -4.14 -18.57 11.29
CA THR A 547 -3.93 -17.14 11.13
C THR A 547 -2.46 -16.79 11.31
N PHE A 548 -1.90 -16.09 10.32
CA PHE A 548 -0.56 -15.51 10.38
C PHE A 548 -0.70 -14.00 10.51
N ALA A 549 -0.22 -13.40 11.61
CA ALA A 549 -0.23 -11.96 11.80
C ALA A 549 1.19 -11.41 11.73
N LEU A 550 1.43 -10.51 10.76
CA LEU A 550 2.74 -9.99 10.39
C LEU A 550 2.87 -8.51 10.76
N GLY A 551 4.11 -8.10 11.02
CA GLY A 551 4.45 -6.72 11.29
C GLY A 551 4.07 -6.25 12.69
N LEU A 552 4.13 -7.13 13.70
CA LEU A 552 3.79 -6.79 15.07
C LEU A 552 4.95 -6.05 15.77
N ASP A 553 5.49 -5.03 15.13
CA ASP A 553 6.53 -4.16 15.66
C ASP A 553 5.94 -3.00 16.51
N GLN A 554 6.80 -2.34 17.30
CA GLN A 554 6.42 -1.23 18.19
C GLN A 554 5.83 -0.01 17.47
N ASN A 555 6.19 0.23 16.22
CA ASN A 555 5.70 1.37 15.44
C ASN A 555 4.33 1.09 14.84
N SER A 556 3.99 -0.19 14.63
CA SER A 556 2.76 -0.65 14.00
C SER A 556 1.65 -0.95 15.00
N LEU A 557 1.99 -1.51 16.18
CA LEU A 557 1.04 -1.91 17.22
C LEU A 557 1.47 -1.48 18.63
N PRO A 558 0.59 -0.80 19.34
CA PRO A 558 -0.72 -0.27 18.96
C PRO A 558 -0.64 0.88 17.97
N GLY A 559 0.57 1.31 17.56
CA GLY A 559 0.87 2.43 16.72
C GLY A 559 1.08 3.73 17.51
N MET A 560 1.83 4.65 16.92
CA MET A 560 1.99 6.00 17.48
C MET A 560 0.76 6.84 17.15
N VAL A 561 0.31 7.61 18.10
CA VAL A 561 -0.76 8.59 17.92
C VAL A 561 -0.15 9.98 18.05
N LEU A 562 -0.22 10.74 16.97
CA LEU A 562 0.16 12.15 16.97
C LEU A 562 -1.10 13.00 17.12
N GLN A 563 -0.97 14.11 17.85
CA GLN A 563 -2.05 15.09 17.91
C GLN A 563 -2.26 15.69 16.51
N ASP A 564 -3.54 15.83 16.13
CA ASP A 564 -3.91 16.46 14.87
C ASP A 564 -3.42 17.92 14.85
N PRO A 565 -2.71 18.36 13.80
CA PRO A 565 -2.17 19.72 13.75
C PRO A 565 -3.24 20.78 13.46
N VAL A 566 -4.40 20.37 12.92
CA VAL A 566 -5.50 21.27 12.55
C VAL A 566 -6.49 21.42 13.70
N ILE A 567 -6.95 20.33 14.32
CA ILE A 567 -7.90 20.40 15.44
C ILE A 567 -7.24 19.78 16.68
N LEU A 568 -6.79 20.64 17.59
CA LEU A 568 -6.08 20.22 18.80
C LEU A 568 -7.05 19.56 19.81
N ASP A 569 -6.54 18.67 20.67
CA ASP A 569 -7.35 18.00 21.70
C ASP A 569 -8.14 18.96 22.61
N ALA A 570 -7.54 20.12 22.92
CA ALA A 570 -8.22 21.14 23.71
C ALA A 570 -9.43 21.77 22.99
N GLU A 571 -9.32 21.90 21.67
CA GLU A 571 -10.41 22.40 20.81
C GLU A 571 -11.50 21.32 20.62
N ARG A 572 -11.11 20.07 20.40
CA ARG A 572 -12.03 18.93 20.35
C ARG A 572 -12.92 18.83 21.58
N LYS A 573 -12.36 19.09 22.78
CA LYS A 573 -13.11 19.12 24.04
C LYS A 573 -14.11 20.26 24.11
N ARG A 574 -13.78 21.45 23.56
CA ARG A 574 -14.67 22.61 23.55
C ARG A 574 -15.83 22.44 22.55
N LEU A 575 -15.53 21.89 21.38
CA LEU A 575 -16.51 21.56 20.35
C LEU A 575 -17.55 20.53 20.84
N GLY A 576 -17.24 19.72 21.85
CA GLY A 576 -18.20 18.96 22.65
C GLY A 576 -18.98 17.82 21.98
N THR A 577 -18.63 17.46 20.74
CA THR A 577 -19.40 16.56 19.87
C THR A 577 -18.97 15.10 19.91
N GLY A 578 -18.16 14.70 20.89
CA GLY A 578 -17.65 13.32 20.96
C GLY A 578 -16.56 13.02 19.93
N MET A 579 -15.86 14.04 19.42
CA MET A 579 -14.65 13.87 18.64
C MET A 579 -13.57 13.14 19.44
N VAL A 580 -12.81 12.26 18.78
CA VAL A 580 -11.81 11.42 19.44
C VAL A 580 -10.60 12.25 19.85
N LEU A 581 -10.16 12.14 21.09
CA LEU A 581 -8.91 12.75 21.55
C LEU A 581 -7.71 11.84 21.21
N SER A 582 -6.54 12.43 21.05
CA SER A 582 -5.32 11.64 20.80
C SER A 582 -5.01 10.67 21.95
N SER A 583 -5.28 11.08 23.21
CA SER A 583 -5.17 10.19 24.36
C SER A 583 -6.11 8.98 24.31
N ASP A 584 -7.36 9.21 23.89
CA ASP A 584 -8.36 8.13 23.80
C ASP A 584 -8.01 7.17 22.66
N LEU A 585 -7.57 7.74 21.52
CA LEU A 585 -7.19 6.96 20.35
C LEU A 585 -6.03 5.98 20.64
N LEU A 586 -5.08 6.36 21.50
CA LEU A 586 -4.01 5.44 21.92
C LEU A 586 -4.57 4.22 22.65
N HIS A 587 -5.48 4.44 23.59
CA HIS A 587 -6.13 3.36 24.35
C HIS A 587 -7.05 2.51 23.46
N GLU A 588 -7.80 3.16 22.58
CA GLU A 588 -8.66 2.49 21.61
C GLU A 588 -7.86 1.62 20.64
N ASN A 589 -6.72 2.11 20.14
CA ASN A 589 -5.83 1.34 19.28
C ASN A 589 -5.25 0.11 20.01
N ALA A 590 -4.82 0.27 21.25
CA ALA A 590 -4.33 -0.84 22.04
C ALA A 590 -5.43 -1.89 22.31
N TYR A 591 -6.64 -1.42 22.67
CA TYR A 591 -7.80 -2.29 22.86
C TYR A 591 -8.14 -3.06 21.58
N MET A 592 -8.28 -2.37 20.44
CA MET A 592 -8.62 -2.99 19.16
C MET A 592 -7.57 -4.02 18.73
N SER A 593 -6.29 -3.72 18.97
CA SER A 593 -5.20 -4.66 18.66
C SER A 593 -5.29 -5.94 19.49
N ALA A 594 -5.55 -5.81 20.77
CA ALA A 594 -5.72 -6.95 21.67
C ALA A 594 -7.02 -7.72 21.43
N LYS A 595 -8.09 -7.02 21.08
CA LYS A 595 -9.37 -7.63 20.70
C LYS A 595 -9.21 -8.58 19.51
N VAL A 596 -8.47 -8.17 18.48
CA VAL A 596 -8.22 -9.03 17.32
C VAL A 596 -7.57 -10.33 17.77
N LEU A 597 -6.49 -10.27 18.56
CA LEU A 597 -5.83 -11.47 19.09
C LEU A 597 -6.77 -12.34 19.92
N GLY A 598 -7.54 -11.73 20.82
CA GLY A 598 -8.51 -12.46 21.67
C GLY A 598 -9.66 -13.10 20.87
N SER A 599 -9.93 -12.65 19.65
CA SER A 599 -10.98 -13.21 18.79
C SER A 599 -10.48 -14.31 17.85
N LEU A 600 -9.16 -14.47 17.65
CA LEU A 600 -8.59 -15.52 16.81
C LEU A 600 -8.89 -16.91 17.35
N ARG A 601 -8.94 -17.89 16.47
CA ARG A 601 -9.22 -19.29 16.78
C ARG A 601 -8.30 -20.20 15.96
N GLY A 602 -8.07 -21.42 16.47
CA GLY A 602 -7.22 -22.40 15.81
C GLY A 602 -5.74 -22.16 16.04
N MET A 603 -4.92 -22.27 15.02
CA MET A 603 -3.47 -22.06 15.06
C MET A 603 -3.12 -20.63 14.71
N VAL A 604 -2.33 -19.97 15.52
CA VAL A 604 -1.95 -18.57 15.33
C VAL A 604 -0.43 -18.43 15.34
N THR A 605 0.09 -17.82 14.30
CA THR A 605 1.50 -17.47 14.19
C THR A 605 1.64 -15.95 14.15
N LEU A 606 2.43 -15.40 15.06
CA LEU A 606 2.66 -13.96 15.22
C LEU A 606 4.11 -13.66 14.86
N SER A 607 4.34 -12.57 14.14
CA SER A 607 5.70 -12.23 13.74
C SER A 607 5.95 -10.72 13.59
N TYR A 608 7.22 -10.36 13.59
CA TYR A 608 7.68 -9.02 13.28
C TYR A 608 9.05 -9.04 12.62
N SER A 609 9.36 -8.02 11.81
CA SER A 609 10.71 -7.76 11.33
C SER A 609 11.52 -7.10 12.43
N CYS A 610 12.65 -7.70 12.85
CA CYS A 610 13.50 -7.13 13.89
C CYS A 610 14.56 -6.15 13.36
N ARG A 611 14.61 -5.92 12.04
CA ARG A 611 15.54 -4.99 11.41
C ARG A 611 14.91 -4.30 10.21
N ASP A 612 15.01 -2.98 10.19
CA ASP A 612 14.78 -2.18 9.01
C ASP A 612 16.02 -2.26 8.11
N LEU A 613 15.87 -2.89 6.93
CA LEU A 613 16.99 -3.13 6.01
C LEU A 613 17.39 -1.88 5.21
N LEU A 614 16.51 -0.87 5.09
CA LEU A 614 16.80 0.38 4.40
C LEU A 614 17.63 1.32 5.27
N GLU A 615 17.23 1.46 6.53
CA GLU A 615 17.90 2.32 7.49
C GLU A 615 18.96 1.59 8.32
N ASP A 616 19.09 0.28 8.13
CA ASP A 616 19.99 -0.63 8.86
C ASP A 616 19.88 -0.50 10.39
N ARG A 617 18.64 -0.32 10.89
CA ARG A 617 18.37 -0.15 12.32
C ARG A 617 17.59 -1.31 12.91
N GLU A 618 17.80 -1.58 14.22
CA GLU A 618 17.02 -2.54 14.99
C GLU A 618 15.59 -2.04 15.19
N VAL A 619 14.63 -2.96 15.02
CA VAL A 619 13.20 -2.73 15.26
C VAL A 619 12.76 -3.62 16.42
N PHE A 620 12.01 -3.04 17.35
CA PHE A 620 11.58 -3.75 18.56
C PHE A 620 10.17 -4.34 18.41
N PRO A 621 9.88 -5.47 19.07
CA PRO A 621 8.53 -6.04 19.08
C PRO A 621 7.54 -5.13 19.82
N SER A 622 6.27 -5.21 19.47
CA SER A 622 5.20 -4.48 20.12
C SER A 622 5.00 -4.90 21.57
N SER A 623 4.45 -4.01 22.40
CA SER A 623 4.03 -4.34 23.77
C SER A 623 2.94 -5.41 23.81
N ILE A 624 2.11 -5.48 22.78
CA ILE A 624 1.09 -6.52 22.59
C ILE A 624 1.76 -7.89 22.43
N LEU A 625 2.82 -7.99 21.63
CA LEU A 625 3.55 -9.24 21.44
C LEU A 625 4.25 -9.70 22.72
N LEU A 626 4.78 -8.77 23.54
CA LEU A 626 5.30 -9.07 24.86
C LEU A 626 4.21 -9.61 25.79
N GLY A 627 2.98 -9.06 25.74
CA GLY A 627 1.83 -9.57 26.47
C GLY A 627 1.49 -11.01 26.09
N VAL A 628 1.49 -11.32 24.79
CA VAL A 628 1.29 -12.69 24.28
C VAL A 628 2.37 -13.64 24.81
N TYR A 629 3.65 -13.26 24.73
CA TYR A 629 4.76 -14.04 25.25
C TYR A 629 4.52 -14.41 26.73
N ARG A 630 4.14 -13.43 27.57
CA ARG A 630 3.91 -13.64 29.00
C ARG A 630 2.80 -14.65 29.29
N VAL A 631 1.70 -14.62 28.55
CA VAL A 631 0.58 -15.54 28.79
C VAL A 631 0.86 -16.94 28.23
N VAL A 632 1.52 -17.05 27.09
CA VAL A 632 1.78 -18.32 26.41
C VAL A 632 2.92 -19.09 27.07
N THR A 633 3.94 -18.41 27.59
CA THR A 633 5.06 -19.06 28.28
C THR A 633 4.83 -19.22 29.78
N GLY A 634 3.90 -18.47 30.38
CA GLY A 634 3.71 -18.38 31.83
C GLY A 634 4.78 -17.53 32.55
N ASP A 635 5.74 -16.95 31.82
CA ASP A 635 6.71 -16.00 32.35
C ASP A 635 6.07 -14.62 32.51
N ARG A 636 5.27 -14.46 33.54
CA ARG A 636 4.42 -13.26 33.76
C ARG A 636 5.20 -11.99 34.01
N ALA A 637 6.45 -12.09 34.45
CA ALA A 637 7.36 -10.97 34.70
C ALA A 637 8.36 -10.73 33.55
N GLY A 638 8.33 -11.56 32.50
CA GLY A 638 9.28 -11.51 31.41
C GLY A 638 9.29 -10.14 30.73
N ASP A 639 10.48 -9.68 30.39
CA ASP A 639 10.72 -8.42 29.67
C ASP A 639 11.08 -8.67 28.20
N TYR A 640 11.42 -7.60 27.46
CA TYR A 640 11.84 -7.70 26.05
C TYR A 640 13.13 -8.52 25.86
N ARG A 641 14.00 -8.60 26.88
CA ARG A 641 15.21 -9.44 26.82
C ARG A 641 14.83 -10.92 26.91
N ALA A 642 13.91 -11.26 27.80
CA ALA A 642 13.38 -12.62 27.93
C ALA A 642 12.65 -13.05 26.63
N LEU A 643 11.84 -12.17 26.05
CA LEU A 643 11.21 -12.41 24.74
C LEU A 643 12.25 -12.64 23.65
N LYS A 644 13.29 -11.80 23.54
CA LYS A 644 14.36 -11.96 22.55
C LYS A 644 15.11 -13.29 22.72
N GLN A 645 15.36 -13.68 23.96
CA GLN A 645 15.99 -14.99 24.27
C GLN A 645 15.08 -16.16 23.89
N PHE A 646 13.78 -16.06 24.14
CA PHE A 646 12.79 -17.06 23.74
C PHE A 646 12.71 -17.23 22.22
N LEU A 647 12.76 -16.13 21.46
CA LEU A 647 12.69 -16.13 20.00
C LEU A 647 13.94 -16.75 19.33
N GLY A 648 15.11 -16.68 19.99
CA GLY A 648 16.37 -17.16 19.43
C GLY A 648 16.88 -16.33 18.26
N ASP A 649 17.48 -16.98 17.25
CA ASP A 649 18.00 -16.29 16.06
C ASP A 649 16.87 -15.94 15.09
N PRO A 650 16.91 -14.73 14.48
CA PRO A 650 15.91 -14.31 13.51
C PRO A 650 15.99 -15.11 12.21
N VAL A 651 14.85 -15.29 11.57
CA VAL A 651 14.80 -15.87 10.22
C VAL A 651 15.50 -14.93 9.25
N GLY A 652 16.55 -15.43 8.59
CA GLY A 652 17.35 -14.68 7.63
C GLY A 652 17.10 -15.10 6.18
N PHE A 653 17.91 -14.53 5.28
CA PHE A 653 17.85 -14.83 3.83
C PHE A 653 18.26 -16.27 3.50
N VAL A 654 19.13 -16.85 4.31
CA VAL A 654 19.55 -18.24 4.14
C VAL A 654 18.63 -19.11 4.97
N PRO A 655 17.84 -20.00 4.36
CA PRO A 655 16.99 -20.92 5.09
C PRO A 655 17.85 -21.80 6.02
N GLN A 656 17.34 -22.10 7.22
CA GLN A 656 17.98 -23.08 8.09
C GLN A 656 18.07 -24.45 7.41
N ALA A 657 19.07 -25.25 7.79
CA ALA A 657 19.36 -26.52 7.12
C ALA A 657 18.16 -27.48 6.99
N GLU A 658 17.22 -27.40 7.95
CA GLU A 658 16.02 -28.24 8.01
C GLU A 658 14.76 -27.56 7.43
N ALA A 659 14.90 -26.30 6.98
CA ALA A 659 13.76 -25.55 6.44
C ALA A 659 13.42 -26.05 5.03
N THR A 660 12.12 -26.13 4.73
CA THR A 660 11.63 -26.41 3.39
C THR A 660 11.90 -25.22 2.49
N PRO A 661 12.70 -25.33 1.42
CA PRO A 661 12.91 -24.23 0.50
C PRO A 661 11.63 -23.96 -0.31
N ILE A 662 11.31 -22.68 -0.54
CA ILE A 662 10.12 -22.29 -1.31
C ILE A 662 10.40 -22.09 -2.81
N ASN A 663 11.68 -22.05 -3.20
CA ASN A 663 12.10 -21.93 -4.59
C ASN A 663 13.53 -22.50 -4.78
N ASP A 664 13.98 -22.56 -6.04
CA ASP A 664 15.24 -23.18 -6.43
C ASP A 664 16.45 -22.50 -5.77
N TRP A 665 16.48 -21.18 -5.72
CA TRP A 665 17.61 -20.47 -5.14
C TRP A 665 17.68 -20.60 -3.60
N GLU A 666 16.55 -20.67 -2.89
CA GLU A 666 16.54 -21.03 -1.46
C GLU A 666 17.07 -22.45 -1.23
N TRP A 667 16.73 -23.38 -2.14
CA TRP A 667 17.28 -24.73 -2.09
C TRP A 667 18.80 -24.71 -2.19
N TRP A 668 19.35 -23.93 -3.15
CA TRP A 668 20.81 -23.77 -3.29
C TRP A 668 21.43 -23.12 -2.05
N LEU A 669 20.83 -22.07 -1.51
CA LEU A 669 21.31 -21.41 -0.29
C LEU A 669 21.29 -22.33 0.93
N SER A 670 20.26 -23.15 1.10
CA SER A 670 20.17 -24.13 2.18
C SER A 670 21.29 -25.18 2.11
N LYS A 671 21.70 -25.57 0.89
CA LYS A 671 22.82 -26.49 0.71
C LYS A 671 24.16 -25.85 1.06
N LYS A 672 24.34 -24.55 0.84
CA LYS A 672 25.51 -23.80 1.28
C LYS A 672 25.62 -23.72 2.82
N GLY A 673 24.49 -23.56 3.52
CA GLY A 673 24.45 -23.50 4.98
C GLY A 673 24.84 -24.80 5.70
N VAL A 674 24.72 -25.96 5.04
CA VAL A 674 24.95 -27.30 5.63
C VAL A 674 26.43 -27.73 5.61
N ARG A 675 27.39 -26.89 5.59
CA ARG A 675 28.82 -27.06 5.46
C ARG A 675 29.36 -26.88 4.03
N TYR A 676 30.20 -25.94 3.92
CA TYR A 676 31.13 -25.42 2.95
C TYR A 676 31.77 -26.38 1.90
N ARG A 677 31.27 -27.57 1.73
CA ARG A 677 31.85 -28.59 0.82
C ARG A 677 30.78 -29.32 0.01
N SER A 678 29.77 -28.60 -0.49
CA SER A 678 29.05 -29.27 -1.57
C SER A 678 29.78 -28.93 -2.87
N ASP A 679 30.57 -29.86 -3.34
CA ASP A 679 31.23 -29.81 -4.65
C ASP A 679 30.28 -29.40 -5.78
N SER A 680 28.98 -29.60 -5.55
CA SER A 680 27.90 -29.25 -6.48
C SER A 680 27.71 -27.73 -6.67
N VAL A 681 27.72 -26.92 -5.59
CA VAL A 681 27.60 -25.44 -5.72
C VAL A 681 28.84 -24.86 -6.38
N GLN A 682 30.00 -25.33 -5.98
CA GLN A 682 31.28 -24.92 -6.55
C GLN A 682 31.42 -25.30 -8.03
N THR A 683 30.87 -26.47 -8.41
CA THR A 683 30.88 -26.95 -9.79
C THR A 683 29.89 -26.20 -10.68
N CYS A 684 28.66 -25.90 -10.14
CA CYS A 684 27.63 -25.22 -10.91
C CYS A 684 27.80 -23.70 -10.97
N TYR A 685 28.46 -23.11 -9.95
CA TYR A 685 28.62 -21.65 -9.83
C TYR A 685 30.09 -21.31 -9.42
N PRO A 686 31.06 -21.52 -10.27
CA PRO A 686 32.47 -21.22 -9.94
C PRO A 686 32.69 -19.76 -9.57
N ASP A 687 31.94 -18.83 -10.15
CA ASP A 687 32.03 -17.39 -9.88
C ASP A 687 31.67 -17.02 -8.43
N LEU A 688 30.83 -17.81 -7.77
CA LEU A 688 30.52 -17.60 -6.34
C LEU A 688 31.73 -17.93 -5.47
N LEU A 689 32.52 -18.95 -5.84
CA LEU A 689 33.75 -19.31 -5.13
C LEU A 689 34.81 -18.22 -5.27
N GLU A 690 34.97 -17.69 -6.47
CA GLU A 690 35.90 -16.58 -6.74
C GLU A 690 35.45 -15.29 -6.04
N GLY A 691 34.13 -15.01 -6.01
CA GLY A 691 33.58 -13.88 -5.26
C GLY A 691 33.84 -13.99 -3.75
N GLU A 692 33.70 -15.18 -3.18
CA GLU A 692 33.98 -15.41 -1.76
C GLU A 692 35.51 -15.28 -1.46
N LYS A 693 36.36 -15.75 -2.36
CA LYS A 693 37.79 -15.58 -2.24
C LYS A 693 38.16 -14.09 -2.30
N ALA A 694 37.55 -13.35 -3.24
CA ALA A 694 37.74 -11.91 -3.37
C ALA A 694 37.36 -11.15 -2.09
N GLU A 695 36.21 -11.47 -1.51
CA GLU A 695 35.72 -10.84 -0.29
C GLU A 695 36.61 -11.11 0.92
N ARG A 696 37.13 -12.34 1.01
CA ARG A 696 38.06 -12.73 2.08
C ARG A 696 39.40 -12.04 1.95
N GLU A 697 39.93 -11.95 0.72
CA GLU A 697 41.25 -11.36 0.47
C GLU A 697 41.24 -9.84 0.64
N ARG A 698 40.14 -9.15 0.30
CA ARG A 698 39.95 -7.71 0.56
C ARG A 698 39.98 -7.33 2.06
N GLY A 699 39.69 -8.27 2.95
CA GLY A 699 39.75 -8.06 4.40
C GLY A 699 41.14 -8.27 5.02
N LEU A 700 42.17 -8.69 4.25
CA LEU A 700 43.51 -8.91 4.75
C LEU A 700 44.32 -7.61 4.80
N GLU A 701 45.29 -7.54 5.71
CA GLU A 701 46.30 -6.45 5.72
C GLU A 701 47.19 -6.53 4.50
N GLY A 702 47.21 -5.49 3.69
CA GLY A 702 48.02 -5.40 2.46
C GLY A 702 47.18 -5.39 1.19
N LEU A 703 47.72 -4.82 0.10
CA LEU A 703 47.09 -4.80 -1.21
C LEU A 703 47.22 -6.12 -1.90
N GLY A 704 46.10 -6.75 -2.23
CA GLY A 704 45.99 -8.03 -2.94
C GLY A 704 45.52 -7.88 -4.39
N GLU A 705 45.38 -9.01 -5.05
CA GLU A 705 44.91 -9.11 -6.44
C GLU A 705 43.52 -8.46 -6.59
N TYR A 706 42.65 -8.63 -5.59
CA TYR A 706 41.29 -8.08 -5.58
C TYR A 706 41.19 -6.60 -5.13
N ASP A 707 42.32 -6.03 -4.72
CA ASP A 707 42.49 -4.58 -4.54
C ASP A 707 43.06 -3.89 -5.76
N GLY A 708 43.24 -4.65 -6.84
CA GLY A 708 43.82 -4.19 -8.08
C GLY A 708 45.39 -4.25 -8.12
N TRP A 709 46.00 -4.87 -7.12
CA TRP A 709 47.46 -5.07 -7.11
C TRP A 709 47.83 -6.39 -7.83
N ILE A 710 47.99 -6.31 -9.14
CA ILE A 710 48.28 -7.46 -10.03
C ILE A 710 49.64 -7.27 -10.71
N PRO A 711 50.78 -7.48 -10.02
CA PRO A 711 52.12 -7.26 -10.59
C PRO A 711 52.40 -8.11 -11.85
N SER A 712 51.78 -9.29 -11.94
CA SER A 712 51.92 -10.19 -13.09
C SER A 712 51.35 -9.61 -14.39
N SER A 713 50.39 -8.68 -14.31
CA SER A 713 49.77 -8.03 -15.48
C SER A 713 50.60 -6.87 -16.03
N ALA A 714 51.61 -6.39 -15.31
CA ALA A 714 52.39 -5.21 -15.68
C ALA A 714 52.99 -5.31 -17.08
N GLY A 715 53.56 -6.47 -17.44
CA GLY A 715 54.11 -6.67 -18.78
C GLY A 715 53.06 -6.72 -19.90
N ALA A 716 51.84 -7.19 -19.60
CA ALA A 716 50.72 -7.22 -20.56
C ALA A 716 50.08 -5.84 -20.75
N LEU A 717 50.19 -4.95 -19.78
CA LEU A 717 49.64 -3.61 -19.81
C LEU A 717 50.62 -2.50 -20.13
N ASP A 718 51.93 -2.83 -20.19
CA ASP A 718 52.97 -1.86 -20.51
C ASP A 718 52.93 -1.50 -22.00
N PRO A 719 52.63 -0.26 -22.37
CA PRO A 719 52.57 0.19 -23.76
C PRO A 719 53.89 -0.02 -24.54
N LEU A 720 55.02 0.05 -23.85
CA LEU A 720 56.33 -0.17 -24.47
C LEU A 720 56.53 -1.62 -24.85
N THR A 721 56.12 -2.53 -23.98
CA THR A 721 56.25 -3.98 -24.21
C THR A 721 55.26 -4.45 -25.27
N GLN A 722 54.09 -3.84 -25.35
CA GLN A 722 53.04 -4.20 -26.30
C GLN A 722 53.07 -3.42 -27.61
N ASN A 723 54.06 -2.52 -27.80
CA ASN A 723 54.19 -1.66 -28.98
C ASN A 723 52.91 -0.81 -29.26
N VAL A 724 52.19 -0.44 -28.23
CA VAL A 724 50.94 0.34 -28.32
C VAL A 724 51.29 1.82 -28.44
N VAL A 725 50.83 2.47 -29.52
CA VAL A 725 50.97 3.92 -29.68
C VAL A 725 49.85 4.60 -28.92
N LEU A 726 50.21 5.38 -27.88
CA LEU A 726 49.24 6.17 -27.13
C LEU A 726 49.04 7.51 -27.85
N SER A 727 47.79 7.85 -28.15
CA SER A 727 47.44 9.18 -28.64
C SER A 727 47.50 10.23 -27.51
N CYS A 728 47.66 11.51 -27.89
CA CYS A 728 47.68 12.60 -26.91
C CYS A 728 46.44 12.58 -26.00
N SER A 729 45.25 12.30 -26.57
CA SER A 729 44.00 12.19 -25.79
C SER A 729 44.03 11.05 -24.78
N ARG A 730 44.58 9.90 -25.13
CA ARG A 730 44.74 8.80 -24.17
C ARG A 730 45.72 9.13 -23.04
N LEU A 731 46.79 9.85 -23.34
CA LEU A 731 47.71 10.35 -22.31
C LEU A 731 47.07 11.38 -21.39
N GLU A 732 46.24 12.26 -21.94
CA GLU A 732 45.45 13.21 -21.15
C GLU A 732 44.45 12.48 -20.24
N ASP A 733 43.74 11.49 -20.74
CA ASP A 733 42.83 10.65 -19.96
C ASP A 733 43.56 9.92 -18.82
N LEU A 734 44.77 9.35 -19.10
CA LEU A 734 45.61 8.74 -18.07
C LEU A 734 46.05 9.73 -17.01
N ALA A 735 46.50 10.93 -17.42
CA ALA A 735 46.90 11.96 -16.49
C ALA A 735 45.77 12.51 -15.66
N ARG A 736 44.56 12.57 -16.23
CA ARG A 736 43.37 13.05 -15.57
C ARG A 736 42.82 12.07 -14.53
N CYS A 737 42.71 10.78 -14.89
CA CYS A 737 42.26 9.72 -14.00
C CYS A 737 42.74 8.36 -14.48
N PRO A 738 43.81 7.79 -13.88
CA PRO A 738 44.32 6.47 -14.25
C PRO A 738 43.29 5.35 -14.20
N TYR A 739 42.35 5.42 -13.25
CA TYR A 739 41.27 4.45 -13.12
C TYR A 739 40.28 4.51 -14.29
N ALA A 740 39.86 5.69 -14.69
CA ALA A 740 39.00 5.88 -15.86
C ALA A 740 39.70 5.45 -17.15
N PHE A 741 41.00 5.73 -17.27
CA PHE A 741 41.83 5.25 -18.39
C PHE A 741 41.85 3.72 -18.44
N PHE A 742 42.07 3.06 -17.31
CA PHE A 742 42.12 1.60 -17.22
C PHE A 742 40.76 0.99 -17.65
N ILE A 743 39.66 1.48 -17.12
CA ILE A 743 38.30 0.99 -17.47
C ILE A 743 38.03 1.16 -18.97
N ARG A 744 38.28 2.35 -19.51
CA ARG A 744 37.89 2.72 -20.88
C ARG A 744 38.83 2.17 -21.94
N HIS A 745 40.14 2.32 -21.72
CA HIS A 745 41.12 2.06 -22.76
C HIS A 745 41.86 0.72 -22.64
N VAL A 746 41.86 0.15 -21.42
CA VAL A 746 42.49 -1.15 -21.18
C VAL A 746 41.44 -2.26 -21.19
N LEU A 747 40.35 -2.09 -20.42
CA LEU A 747 39.28 -3.07 -20.36
C LEU A 747 38.23 -2.92 -21.47
N GLY A 748 38.21 -1.78 -22.18
CA GLY A 748 37.24 -1.52 -23.24
C GLY A 748 35.78 -1.39 -22.74
N ILE A 749 35.60 -1.03 -21.48
CA ILE A 749 34.27 -0.83 -20.90
C ILE A 749 33.86 0.63 -21.10
N GLU A 750 32.85 0.85 -21.95
CA GLU A 750 32.24 2.16 -22.16
C GLU A 750 31.02 2.30 -21.27
N PRO A 751 30.74 3.53 -20.71
CA PRO A 751 29.63 3.79 -19.82
C PRO A 751 28.26 3.63 -20.46
#